data_d0f5a5bf1084df03f5c511513c30b2c9
#
_entry.id   d0f5a5bf1084df03f5c511513c30b2c9
#
_cell.length_a   1.000
_cell.length_b   1.000
_cell.length_c   1.000
_cell.angle_alpha   90.00
_cell.angle_beta   90.00
_cell.angle_gamma   90.00
#
_symmetry.space_group_name_H-M   'P 1'
#
loop_
_entity.id
_entity.type
_entity.pdbx_description
1 polymer ?
#
loop_
_entity_poly.entity_id
_entity_poly.type
_entity_poly.pdbx_seq_one_letter_code
_entity_poly.pdbx_strand_id
1 'polypeptide(L)'
;MDEQLKQAALAYHQNPKPGKISVTPTKPLSNQLDLSLAYSPGVAAACEAIHADPLDAQKYTSRGNLVGVITNGTAVLGLGNIGPLAAKPVMEGKGCLFKKFAGIDVFDIELSESDPDKLVEAIAMLEPTLGGINLEDIKVPECFYIEQKLRERMKIPVFHDDQHGTAIIASAAILNGLKVVGKKLAEVKLVCSGAGAAAIACLDLLVNLGLTKSNILVADSKGVIYEGRGNLDPSKQRYAATTDARTLADAIVGADVFLGCSSAGVLKQDMVKTMGDKPLILALANPEPEIRPEDAKAVRPDAIVATGRSDYPNQVNNVLCFPFIFRGALDVGATTITEEMKLACVRAIAELAEETDQSEEVAKAYEGHSLEFGPDYLIPKPFDPRLIIKIAPAVAQAAMDSGVATRPIQDMDAYREQLGATVYRTGMVMRPVFATAKQKQARIVFAEGEDERVLRAAQFVLQEKIAKPIIIGRPSVVDMRLQKIGSKLKAGTDFEIVDPEDDARYHRYWQAYQEIGARDGVTPEVAKAAMRKFNTLIGTMLVHLGDADGMICGMIDTFHSHLKFIEQVLGRAKGAEHFAAMNLLMLPGRNLFVCDTYVNELPSAEQLADMTIQAAAEIERFGIAPKAALLSNSNFGSAPSASSRRMGEARKLIVERAPNLEVDGEMHGDAALSEMIRKQAFPGTTLSGEANLLIMPNVEAANIAYNLLKMVGGEGVTVGPFLLGAAKPVHILTPAATVRRIINMTAVAAANVNTK
;
A
#
# COMPACT_ATOMS: atom_id res chain seq x y z
N MET A 1 2.19 -25.39 19.28
CA MET A 1 2.95 -25.01 18.07
C MET A 1 3.50 -26.29 17.48
N ASP A 2 3.28 -26.53 16.19
CA ASP A 2 3.86 -27.66 15.46
C ASP A 2 5.40 -27.56 15.46
N GLU A 3 6.11 -28.70 15.58
CA GLU A 3 7.58 -28.73 15.66
C GLU A 3 8.23 -28.18 14.37
N GLN A 4 7.60 -28.41 13.22
CA GLN A 4 8.08 -27.87 11.94
C GLN A 4 8.02 -26.34 11.89
N LEU A 5 6.93 -25.74 12.36
CA LEU A 5 6.79 -24.29 12.46
C LEU A 5 7.79 -23.71 13.47
N LYS A 6 8.02 -24.41 14.59
CA LYS A 6 9.01 -23.99 15.60
C LYS A 6 10.42 -23.94 15.04
N GLN A 7 10.84 -24.97 14.29
CA GLN A 7 12.17 -25.00 13.64
C GLN A 7 12.30 -23.91 12.58
N ALA A 8 11.26 -23.68 11.77
CA ALA A 8 11.25 -22.62 10.78
C ALA A 8 11.37 -21.22 11.45
N ALA A 9 10.66 -20.99 12.56
CA ALA A 9 10.74 -19.75 13.30
C ALA A 9 12.14 -19.50 13.89
N LEU A 10 12.78 -20.53 14.48
CA LEU A 10 14.15 -20.40 14.99
C LEU A 10 15.14 -20.09 13.86
N ALA A 11 15.03 -20.80 12.71
CA ALA A 11 15.84 -20.54 11.53
C ALA A 11 15.66 -19.11 11.00
N TYR A 12 14.43 -18.61 10.96
CA TYR A 12 14.10 -17.22 10.55
C TYR A 12 14.78 -16.17 11.44
N HIS A 13 14.83 -16.39 12.77
CA HIS A 13 15.46 -15.44 13.69
C HIS A 13 17.01 -15.50 13.66
N GLN A 14 17.58 -16.63 13.21
CA GLN A 14 19.01 -16.85 13.16
C GLN A 14 19.67 -16.45 11.84
N ASN A 15 18.96 -16.63 10.71
CA ASN A 15 19.52 -16.54 9.36
C ASN A 15 18.91 -15.40 8.54
N PRO A 16 19.69 -14.77 7.60
CA PRO A 16 21.11 -14.96 7.31
C PRO A 16 22.04 -14.35 8.38
N LYS A 17 21.50 -13.58 9.30
CA LYS A 17 22.19 -12.97 10.43
C LYS A 17 21.21 -12.85 11.63
N PRO A 18 21.68 -13.04 12.87
CA PRO A 18 20.80 -12.97 14.03
C PRO A 18 20.07 -11.63 14.19
N GLY A 19 18.84 -11.70 14.67
CA GLY A 19 17.96 -10.54 14.85
C GLY A 19 17.19 -10.14 13.59
N LYS A 20 16.25 -9.21 13.76
CA LYS A 20 15.34 -8.76 12.69
C LYS A 20 15.51 -7.29 12.34
N ILE A 21 16.25 -6.53 13.14
CA ILE A 21 16.48 -5.11 12.92
C ILE A 21 17.97 -4.80 12.74
N SER A 22 18.26 -3.68 12.11
CA SER A 22 19.61 -3.12 12.01
C SER A 22 19.54 -1.60 12.02
N VAL A 23 20.57 -0.96 12.58
CA VAL A 23 20.74 0.50 12.50
C VAL A 23 21.62 0.82 11.31
N THR A 24 21.12 1.59 10.36
CA THR A 24 21.80 1.89 9.10
C THR A 24 21.86 3.40 8.89
N PRO A 25 23.02 3.98 8.52
CA PRO A 25 23.14 5.39 8.17
C PRO A 25 22.23 5.76 6.99
N THR A 26 21.59 6.93 7.04
CA THR A 26 20.72 7.44 5.97
C THR A 26 21.45 8.39 5.01
N LYS A 27 22.70 8.76 5.33
CA LYS A 27 23.53 9.68 4.55
C LYS A 27 24.80 8.98 4.09
N PRO A 28 25.32 9.30 2.90
CA PRO A 28 26.61 8.79 2.46
C PRO A 28 27.74 9.33 3.37
N LEU A 29 28.79 8.53 3.54
CA LEU A 29 30.03 8.92 4.21
C LEU A 29 31.20 8.36 3.38
N SER A 30 31.43 8.94 2.20
CA SER A 30 32.31 8.39 1.18
C SER A 30 33.56 9.24 0.93
N ASN A 31 33.60 10.48 1.42
CA ASN A 31 34.68 11.42 1.17
C ASN A 31 34.83 12.41 2.34
N GLN A 32 35.89 13.25 2.26
CA GLN A 32 36.23 14.23 3.30
C GLN A 32 35.12 15.30 3.49
N LEU A 33 34.42 15.67 2.43
CA LEU A 33 33.30 16.62 2.51
C LEU A 33 32.15 16.01 3.30
N ASP A 34 31.77 14.78 2.98
CA ASP A 34 30.71 14.06 3.71
C ASP A 34 31.06 13.97 5.20
N LEU A 35 32.33 13.66 5.52
CA LEU A 35 32.78 13.58 6.91
C LEU A 35 32.67 14.95 7.61
N SER A 36 33.06 16.03 6.94
CA SER A 36 32.96 17.37 7.51
C SER A 36 31.55 17.85 7.74
N LEU A 37 30.60 17.44 6.90
CA LEU A 37 29.17 17.74 7.05
C LEU A 37 28.51 16.86 8.11
N ALA A 38 28.84 15.57 8.12
CA ALA A 38 28.21 14.60 9.03
C ALA A 38 28.72 14.72 10.48
N TYR A 39 29.95 15.19 10.68
CA TYR A 39 30.57 15.26 12.00
C TYR A 39 31.23 16.63 12.22
N SER A 40 32.54 16.74 12.26
CA SER A 40 33.24 18.01 12.57
C SER A 40 33.83 18.66 11.32
N PRO A 41 33.56 19.95 11.07
CA PRO A 41 32.90 20.97 11.91
C PRO A 41 31.39 21.14 11.63
N GLY A 42 30.87 20.61 10.54
CA GLY A 42 29.52 20.92 10.01
C GLY A 42 28.35 20.57 10.95
N VAL A 43 28.49 19.53 11.78
CA VAL A 43 27.45 19.13 12.74
C VAL A 43 27.06 20.24 13.72
N ALA A 44 27.99 21.17 14.01
CA ALA A 44 27.74 22.30 14.91
C ALA A 44 26.54 23.16 14.47
N ALA A 45 26.35 23.35 13.18
CA ALA A 45 25.23 24.13 12.65
C ALA A 45 23.87 23.53 13.01
N ALA A 46 23.75 22.19 12.93
CA ALA A 46 22.52 21.50 13.36
C ALA A 46 22.30 21.59 14.89
N CYS A 47 23.38 21.47 15.66
CA CYS A 47 23.31 21.62 17.13
C CYS A 47 22.89 23.04 17.53
N GLU A 48 23.43 24.07 16.92
CA GLU A 48 23.07 25.47 17.16
C GLU A 48 21.59 25.75 16.80
N ALA A 49 21.11 25.23 15.67
CA ALA A 49 19.72 25.38 15.25
C ALA A 49 18.77 24.75 16.28
N ILE A 50 19.04 23.51 16.72
CA ILE A 50 18.24 22.81 17.74
C ILE A 50 18.31 23.48 19.10
N HIS A 51 19.47 24.05 19.46
CA HIS A 51 19.59 24.82 20.71
C HIS A 51 18.74 26.10 20.68
N ALA A 52 18.65 26.75 19.53
CA ALA A 52 17.84 27.96 19.32
C ALA A 52 16.32 27.62 19.29
N ASP A 53 15.94 26.55 18.62
CA ASP A 53 14.56 26.04 18.60
C ASP A 53 14.56 24.50 18.76
N PRO A 54 14.15 23.98 19.92
CA PRO A 54 14.08 22.54 20.18
C PRO A 54 13.17 21.75 19.20
N LEU A 55 12.20 22.40 18.55
CA LEU A 55 11.36 21.76 17.54
C LEU A 55 12.17 21.35 16.28
N ASP A 56 13.28 22.03 16.01
CA ASP A 56 14.18 21.70 14.89
C ASP A 56 14.90 20.34 15.07
N ALA A 57 14.86 19.74 16.27
CA ALA A 57 15.35 18.39 16.47
C ALA A 57 14.65 17.37 15.56
N GLN A 58 13.39 17.58 15.22
CA GLN A 58 12.62 16.72 14.31
C GLN A 58 13.00 16.93 12.83
N LYS A 59 13.61 18.07 12.52
CA LYS A 59 14.04 18.44 11.17
C LYS A 59 15.45 17.95 10.87
N TYR A 60 16.34 18.03 11.85
CA TYR A 60 17.77 17.76 11.69
C TYR A 60 18.24 16.42 12.27
N THR A 61 17.35 15.67 12.96
CA THR A 61 17.65 14.35 13.51
C THR A 61 16.60 13.31 13.13
N SER A 62 16.87 12.03 13.46
CA SER A 62 15.89 10.94 13.27
C SER A 62 14.73 10.99 14.26
N ARG A 63 14.77 11.85 15.30
CA ARG A 63 13.81 11.90 16.40
C ARG A 63 12.35 11.96 15.93
N GLY A 64 12.05 12.73 14.89
CA GLY A 64 10.69 12.90 14.35
C GLY A 64 10.07 11.63 13.76
N ASN A 65 10.88 10.60 13.48
CA ASN A 65 10.43 9.34 12.90
C ASN A 65 10.85 8.12 13.73
N LEU A 66 11.25 8.31 15.00
CA LEU A 66 11.80 7.26 15.84
C LEU A 66 10.89 6.98 17.03
N VAL A 67 10.39 5.75 17.16
CA VAL A 67 9.56 5.28 18.28
C VAL A 67 10.37 4.31 19.15
N GLY A 68 10.30 4.48 20.47
CA GLY A 68 10.78 3.50 21.42
C GLY A 68 9.71 2.43 21.69
N VAL A 69 9.99 1.18 21.38
CA VAL A 69 9.17 0.03 21.82
C VAL A 69 9.75 -0.47 23.13
N ILE A 70 9.03 -0.26 24.23
CA ILE A 70 9.57 -0.44 25.57
C ILE A 70 8.80 -1.51 26.35
N THR A 71 9.54 -2.46 26.91
CA THR A 71 8.99 -3.56 27.71
C THR A 71 9.85 -3.85 28.96
N ASN A 72 9.26 -4.48 29.96
CA ASN A 72 9.98 -5.19 31.01
C ASN A 72 9.75 -6.70 30.98
N GLY A 73 9.06 -7.21 29.96
CA GLY A 73 8.86 -8.63 29.72
C GLY A 73 8.00 -9.35 30.74
N THR A 74 7.08 -8.65 31.41
CA THR A 74 6.28 -9.20 32.51
C THR A 74 4.94 -9.81 32.06
N ALA A 75 4.53 -9.64 30.79
CA ALA A 75 3.26 -10.18 30.25
C ALA A 75 3.38 -10.59 28.77
N VAL A 76 4.41 -11.36 28.41
CA VAL A 76 4.76 -11.64 27.00
C VAL A 76 3.86 -12.71 26.40
N LEU A 77 3.08 -12.38 25.33
CA LEU A 77 2.37 -13.28 24.41
C LEU A 77 1.71 -14.54 25.03
N GLY A 78 1.13 -14.45 26.22
CA GLY A 78 0.58 -15.62 26.91
C GLY A 78 1.62 -16.54 27.57
N LEU A 79 2.92 -16.23 27.43
CA LEU A 79 4.01 -16.89 28.17
C LEU A 79 4.17 -16.31 29.59
N GLY A 80 3.55 -15.16 29.85
CA GLY A 80 3.61 -14.48 31.13
C GLY A 80 4.93 -13.75 31.36
N ASN A 81 5.39 -13.76 32.60
CA ASN A 81 6.63 -13.09 33.01
C ASN A 81 7.85 -13.96 32.65
N ILE A 82 8.40 -13.74 31.48
CA ILE A 82 9.62 -14.41 30.97
C ILE A 82 10.85 -13.50 31.01
N GLY A 83 10.67 -12.25 31.46
CA GLY A 83 11.71 -11.25 31.58
C GLY A 83 12.07 -10.50 30.31
N PRO A 84 12.79 -9.37 30.44
CA PRO A 84 13.05 -8.46 29.35
C PRO A 84 13.90 -9.08 28.23
N LEU A 85 14.93 -9.84 28.54
CA LEU A 85 15.81 -10.45 27.54
C LEU A 85 15.06 -11.43 26.62
N ALA A 86 14.16 -12.24 27.19
CA ALA A 86 13.37 -13.20 26.42
C ALA A 86 12.23 -12.51 25.63
N ALA A 87 11.83 -11.30 26.01
CA ALA A 87 10.87 -10.47 25.27
C ALA A 87 11.44 -9.85 23.98
N LYS A 88 12.77 -9.67 23.90
CA LYS A 88 13.43 -8.97 22.78
C LYS A 88 13.00 -9.44 21.38
N PRO A 89 12.85 -10.73 21.07
CA PRO A 89 12.39 -11.15 19.75
C PRO A 89 10.99 -10.61 19.39
N VAL A 90 10.11 -10.39 20.35
CA VAL A 90 8.78 -9.81 20.15
C VAL A 90 8.93 -8.32 19.83
N MET A 91 9.76 -7.60 20.58
CA MET A 91 9.99 -6.15 20.40
C MET A 91 10.65 -5.83 19.04
N GLU A 92 11.65 -6.62 18.63
CA GLU A 92 12.19 -6.54 17.26
C GLU A 92 11.11 -6.80 16.19
N GLY A 93 10.22 -7.77 16.44
CA GLY A 93 9.07 -8.02 15.57
C GLY A 93 8.16 -6.81 15.44
N LYS A 94 7.86 -6.16 16.56
CA LYS A 94 7.09 -4.91 16.60
C LYS A 94 7.77 -3.83 15.77
N GLY A 95 9.09 -3.67 15.89
CA GLY A 95 9.91 -2.75 15.08
C GLY A 95 9.80 -3.01 13.58
N CYS A 96 9.84 -4.29 13.16
CA CYS A 96 9.62 -4.66 11.75
C CYS A 96 8.25 -4.22 11.23
N LEU A 97 7.19 -4.36 12.05
CA LEU A 97 5.83 -3.96 11.66
C LEU A 97 5.71 -2.43 11.54
N PHE A 98 6.26 -1.66 12.49
CA PHE A 98 6.33 -0.20 12.40
C PHE A 98 7.01 0.26 11.11
N LYS A 99 8.17 -0.34 10.79
CA LYS A 99 8.93 -0.01 9.59
C LYS A 99 8.20 -0.38 8.31
N LYS A 100 7.66 -1.61 8.25
CA LYS A 100 6.98 -2.12 7.05
C LYS A 100 5.72 -1.34 6.71
N PHE A 101 4.86 -1.06 7.71
CA PHE A 101 3.53 -0.52 7.45
C PHE A 101 3.45 1.00 7.51
N ALA A 102 4.33 1.65 8.28
CA ALA A 102 4.29 3.10 8.45
C ALA A 102 5.61 3.82 8.19
N GLY A 103 6.67 3.11 7.80
CA GLY A 103 7.99 3.71 7.57
C GLY A 103 8.67 4.26 8.82
N ILE A 104 8.15 3.95 10.02
CA ILE A 104 8.64 4.42 11.31
C ILE A 104 9.85 3.59 11.73
N ASP A 105 10.91 4.25 12.16
CA ASP A 105 12.07 3.62 12.76
C ASP A 105 11.83 3.31 14.24
N VAL A 106 12.42 2.23 14.74
CA VAL A 106 12.21 1.77 16.11
C VAL A 106 13.53 1.45 16.78
N PHE A 107 13.66 1.90 18.04
CA PHE A 107 14.53 1.29 19.00
C PHE A 107 13.70 0.45 19.96
N ASP A 108 13.98 -0.86 20.01
CA ASP A 108 13.43 -1.75 21.03
C ASP A 108 14.30 -1.66 22.29
N ILE A 109 13.63 -1.44 23.43
CA ILE A 109 14.29 -1.15 24.70
C ILE A 109 13.69 -2.05 25.78
N GLU A 110 14.48 -3.03 26.19
CA GLU A 110 14.11 -4.01 27.21
C GLU A 110 14.71 -3.58 28.56
N LEU A 111 13.85 -3.21 29.50
CA LEU A 111 14.26 -2.69 30.83
C LEU A 111 14.18 -3.77 31.89
N SER A 112 15.30 -4.04 32.55
CA SER A 112 15.36 -4.99 33.66
C SER A 112 14.98 -4.32 34.98
N GLU A 113 13.73 -3.84 35.06
CA GLU A 113 13.16 -3.23 36.27
C GLU A 113 11.69 -3.67 36.42
N SER A 114 11.28 -3.90 37.65
CA SER A 114 9.91 -4.28 38.02
C SER A 114 9.19 -3.24 38.88
N ASP A 115 9.91 -2.29 39.45
CA ASP A 115 9.35 -1.17 40.21
C ASP A 115 8.73 -0.15 39.22
N PRO A 116 7.43 0.12 39.30
CA PRO A 116 6.76 1.00 38.34
C PRO A 116 7.29 2.44 38.35
N ASP A 117 7.66 2.98 39.53
CA ASP A 117 8.18 4.35 39.63
C ASP A 117 9.55 4.48 38.99
N LYS A 118 10.42 3.49 39.16
CA LYS A 118 11.73 3.46 38.49
C LYS A 118 11.60 3.26 36.98
N LEU A 119 10.63 2.45 36.53
CA LEU A 119 10.33 2.33 35.11
C LEU A 119 9.88 3.66 34.53
N VAL A 120 8.97 4.37 35.18
CA VAL A 120 8.54 5.71 34.76
C VAL A 120 9.72 6.67 34.65
N GLU A 121 10.61 6.68 35.65
CA GLU A 121 11.81 7.51 35.63
C GLU A 121 12.75 7.17 34.47
N ALA A 122 13.06 5.89 34.28
CA ALA A 122 13.94 5.42 33.23
C ALA A 122 13.38 5.75 31.82
N ILE A 123 12.08 5.51 31.59
CA ILE A 123 11.44 5.76 30.33
C ILE A 123 11.36 7.26 30.03
N ALA A 124 11.02 8.09 31.02
CA ALA A 124 10.92 9.53 30.85
C ALA A 124 12.27 10.18 30.47
N MET A 125 13.39 9.64 30.90
CA MET A 125 14.73 10.11 30.52
C MET A 125 15.05 9.88 29.03
N LEU A 126 14.32 9.01 28.32
CA LEU A 126 14.51 8.73 26.89
C LEU A 126 13.80 9.74 25.98
N GLU A 127 12.97 10.64 26.50
CA GLU A 127 12.19 11.60 25.72
C GLU A 127 13.03 12.41 24.72
N PRO A 128 14.26 12.89 25.04
CA PRO A 128 15.05 13.64 24.06
C PRO A 128 15.43 12.84 22.80
N THR A 129 15.50 11.52 22.90
CA THR A 129 15.88 10.62 21.80
C THR A 129 14.70 10.28 20.90
N LEU A 130 13.48 10.21 21.43
CA LEU A 130 12.32 9.57 20.82
C LEU A 130 11.27 10.58 20.39
N GLY A 131 10.55 10.26 19.30
CA GLY A 131 9.36 10.99 18.87
C GLY A 131 8.07 10.45 19.48
N GLY A 132 8.09 9.22 19.98
CA GLY A 132 6.96 8.57 20.65
C GLY A 132 7.37 7.28 21.36
N ILE A 133 6.50 6.75 22.21
CA ILE A 133 6.74 5.54 22.98
C ILE A 133 5.56 4.58 22.86
N ASN A 134 5.86 3.36 22.43
CA ASN A 134 4.97 2.22 22.48
C ASN A 134 5.35 1.34 23.67
N LEU A 135 4.48 1.26 24.67
CA LEU A 135 4.62 0.33 25.79
C LEU A 135 4.04 -1.03 25.35
N GLU A 136 4.78 -2.11 25.67
CA GLU A 136 4.44 -3.46 25.24
C GLU A 136 4.68 -4.48 26.33
N ASP A 137 3.80 -5.48 26.47
CA ASP A 137 3.99 -6.65 27.34
C ASP A 137 4.30 -6.33 28.82
N ILE A 138 3.71 -5.25 29.35
CA ILE A 138 3.80 -4.86 30.77
C ILE A 138 2.53 -5.34 31.48
N LYS A 139 2.71 -6.07 32.58
CA LYS A 139 1.60 -6.71 33.31
C LYS A 139 0.65 -5.71 34.00
N VAL A 140 -0.57 -6.19 34.25
CA VAL A 140 -1.60 -5.51 35.07
C VAL A 140 -1.34 -5.75 36.53
N PRO A 141 -1.55 -4.74 37.45
CA PRO A 141 -2.11 -3.39 37.16
C PRO A 141 -1.06 -2.33 36.83
N GLU A 142 0.21 -2.67 36.86
CA GLU A 142 1.34 -1.73 36.73
C GLU A 142 1.31 -0.97 35.42
N CYS A 143 0.86 -1.61 34.31
CA CYS A 143 0.79 -0.98 32.99
C CYS A 143 -0.11 0.28 32.98
N PHE A 144 -1.23 0.29 33.72
CA PHE A 144 -2.11 1.45 33.82
C PHE A 144 -1.42 2.63 34.48
N TYR A 145 -0.74 2.36 35.61
CA TYR A 145 -0.01 3.36 36.38
C TYR A 145 1.14 3.96 35.57
N ILE A 146 1.94 3.10 34.93
CA ILE A 146 3.10 3.50 34.13
C ILE A 146 2.67 4.37 32.96
N GLU A 147 1.70 3.94 32.20
CA GLU A 147 1.21 4.72 31.06
C GLU A 147 0.65 6.07 31.50
N GLN A 148 -0.19 6.10 32.53
CA GLN A 148 -0.76 7.33 33.06
C GLN A 148 0.35 8.32 33.48
N LYS A 149 1.32 7.86 34.26
CA LYS A 149 2.42 8.71 34.74
C LYS A 149 3.30 9.25 33.65
N LEU A 150 3.59 8.44 32.63
CA LEU A 150 4.36 8.86 31.47
C LEU A 150 3.58 9.91 30.63
N ARG A 151 2.28 9.70 30.41
CA ARG A 151 1.43 10.66 29.68
C ARG A 151 1.29 12.00 30.42
N GLU A 152 1.27 12.00 31.76
CA GLU A 152 1.26 13.21 32.56
C GLU A 152 2.58 13.99 32.47
N ARG A 153 3.70 13.29 32.32
CA ARG A 153 5.06 13.84 32.41
C ARG A 153 5.67 14.20 31.06
N MET A 154 5.46 13.36 30.04
CA MET A 154 6.12 13.47 28.74
C MET A 154 5.33 14.33 27.77
N LYS A 155 6.04 14.97 26.84
CA LYS A 155 5.47 15.82 25.76
C LYS A 155 5.56 15.16 24.39
N ILE A 156 5.62 13.82 24.38
CA ILE A 156 5.56 12.98 23.17
C ILE A 156 4.47 11.92 23.35
N PRO A 157 3.92 11.35 22.29
CA PRO A 157 2.94 10.28 22.36
C PRO A 157 3.43 9.09 23.19
N VAL A 158 2.66 8.67 24.18
CA VAL A 158 2.83 7.43 24.93
C VAL A 158 1.57 6.59 24.75
N PHE A 159 1.72 5.34 24.34
CA PHE A 159 0.63 4.47 23.96
C PHE A 159 0.95 3.02 24.34
N HIS A 160 0.07 2.39 25.12
CA HIS A 160 0.20 0.98 25.49
C HIS A 160 -0.61 0.14 24.49
N ASP A 161 0.07 -0.60 23.61
CA ASP A 161 -0.61 -1.28 22.50
C ASP A 161 -1.53 -2.41 22.96
N ASP A 162 -1.15 -3.20 23.96
CA ASP A 162 -1.99 -4.28 24.49
C ASP A 162 -3.33 -3.77 25.06
N GLN A 163 -3.36 -2.53 25.54
CA GLN A 163 -4.60 -1.89 25.99
C GLN A 163 -5.36 -1.30 24.82
N HIS A 164 -4.77 -0.32 24.17
CA HIS A 164 -5.47 0.57 23.25
C HIS A 164 -5.51 0.04 21.82
N GLY A 165 -4.48 -0.69 21.35
CA GLY A 165 -4.48 -1.33 20.06
C GLY A 165 -5.60 -2.37 19.96
N THR A 166 -5.67 -3.26 20.94
CA THR A 166 -6.75 -4.27 21.05
C THR A 166 -8.12 -3.60 21.13
N ALA A 167 -8.27 -2.55 21.95
CA ALA A 167 -9.53 -1.82 22.10
C ALA A 167 -10.01 -1.20 20.77
N ILE A 168 -9.11 -0.57 20.02
CA ILE A 168 -9.42 0.07 18.74
C ILE A 168 -9.91 -0.97 17.72
N ILE A 169 -9.17 -2.06 17.55
CA ILE A 169 -9.52 -3.08 16.55
C ILE A 169 -10.77 -3.86 16.92
N ALA A 170 -10.90 -4.26 18.19
CA ALA A 170 -12.12 -4.92 18.68
C ALA A 170 -13.35 -4.01 18.51
N SER A 171 -13.24 -2.73 18.82
CA SER A 171 -14.31 -1.76 18.63
C SER A 171 -14.71 -1.61 17.17
N ALA A 172 -13.76 -1.53 16.24
CA ALA A 172 -14.05 -1.49 14.80
C ALA A 172 -14.76 -2.75 14.31
N ALA A 173 -14.32 -3.93 14.76
CA ALA A 173 -14.95 -5.20 14.45
C ALA A 173 -16.39 -5.28 15.01
N ILE A 174 -16.63 -4.80 16.23
CA ILE A 174 -17.96 -4.76 16.85
C ILE A 174 -18.88 -3.81 16.08
N LEU A 175 -18.42 -2.59 15.75
CA LEU A 175 -19.24 -1.63 14.98
C LEU A 175 -19.71 -2.24 13.66
N ASN A 176 -18.79 -2.84 12.92
CA ASN A 176 -19.10 -3.44 11.62
C ASN A 176 -19.92 -4.73 11.76
N GLY A 177 -19.63 -5.56 12.75
CA GLY A 177 -20.43 -6.76 13.04
C GLY A 177 -21.89 -6.40 13.37
N LEU A 178 -22.10 -5.38 14.21
CA LEU A 178 -23.43 -4.89 14.54
C LEU A 178 -24.16 -4.32 13.31
N LYS A 179 -23.45 -3.62 12.44
CA LYS A 179 -23.99 -3.13 11.17
C LYS A 179 -24.44 -4.27 10.26
N VAL A 180 -23.63 -5.34 10.14
CA VAL A 180 -23.97 -6.53 9.34
C VAL A 180 -25.22 -7.23 9.87
N VAL A 181 -25.38 -7.33 11.20
CA VAL A 181 -26.56 -7.98 11.81
C VAL A 181 -27.75 -7.04 12.02
N GLY A 182 -27.60 -5.74 11.74
CA GLY A 182 -28.67 -4.74 11.85
C GLY A 182 -29.00 -4.31 13.29
N LYS A 183 -28.04 -4.39 14.23
CA LYS A 183 -28.22 -3.99 15.64
C LYS A 183 -27.52 -2.66 15.93
N LYS A 184 -28.03 -1.90 16.90
CA LYS A 184 -27.45 -0.62 17.33
C LYS A 184 -26.60 -0.78 18.57
N LEU A 185 -25.40 -0.20 18.58
CA LEU A 185 -24.44 -0.29 19.68
C LEU A 185 -25.06 0.10 21.05
N ALA A 186 -25.89 1.12 21.12
CA ALA A 186 -26.51 1.58 22.37
C ALA A 186 -27.52 0.59 22.97
N GLU A 187 -28.06 -0.32 22.16
CA GLU A 187 -29.17 -1.22 22.55
C GLU A 187 -28.69 -2.64 22.88
N VAL A 188 -27.47 -3.04 22.45
CA VAL A 188 -26.99 -4.43 22.59
C VAL A 188 -26.57 -4.75 24.02
N LYS A 189 -26.78 -6.01 24.41
CA LYS A 189 -26.20 -6.60 25.62
C LYS A 189 -24.81 -7.16 25.29
N LEU A 190 -23.77 -6.62 25.93
CA LEU A 190 -22.42 -7.09 25.79
C LEU A 190 -21.95 -7.84 27.05
N VAL A 191 -21.40 -9.03 26.85
CA VAL A 191 -20.76 -9.82 27.90
C VAL A 191 -19.28 -9.93 27.63
N CYS A 192 -18.46 -9.45 28.56
CA CYS A 192 -17.01 -9.52 28.48
C CYS A 192 -16.47 -10.62 29.40
N SER A 193 -15.69 -11.53 28.83
CA SER A 193 -14.91 -12.53 29.58
C SER A 193 -13.46 -12.04 29.69
N GLY A 194 -13.05 -11.74 30.90
CA GLY A 194 -11.80 -11.10 31.23
C GLY A 194 -12.01 -9.69 31.78
N ALA A 195 -11.14 -9.28 32.68
CA ALA A 195 -11.15 -7.95 33.30
C ALA A 195 -9.70 -7.43 33.46
N GLY A 196 -8.84 -7.77 32.49
CA GLY A 196 -7.47 -7.28 32.36
C GLY A 196 -7.39 -5.99 31.55
N ALA A 197 -6.15 -5.59 31.19
CA ALA A 197 -5.87 -4.35 30.49
C ALA A 197 -6.67 -4.20 29.20
N ALA A 198 -6.59 -5.18 28.31
CA ALA A 198 -7.30 -5.17 27.04
C ALA A 198 -8.82 -5.10 27.22
N ALA A 199 -9.38 -5.93 28.11
CA ALA A 199 -10.82 -5.96 28.38
C ALA A 199 -11.35 -4.60 28.85
N ILE A 200 -10.72 -4.00 29.85
CA ILE A 200 -11.13 -2.71 30.40
C ILE A 200 -11.01 -1.61 29.35
N ALA A 201 -9.90 -1.57 28.59
CA ALA A 201 -9.71 -0.59 27.53
C ALA A 201 -10.74 -0.72 26.41
N CYS A 202 -11.10 -1.97 26.03
CA CYS A 202 -12.19 -2.23 25.05
C CYS A 202 -13.52 -1.67 25.54
N LEU A 203 -13.87 -1.94 26.80
CA LEU A 203 -15.14 -1.48 27.37
C LEU A 203 -15.20 0.04 27.49
N ASP A 204 -14.13 0.68 27.94
CA ASP A 204 -14.04 2.15 28.04
C ASP A 204 -14.24 2.79 26.65
N LEU A 205 -13.57 2.26 25.62
CA LEU A 205 -13.67 2.79 24.25
C LEU A 205 -15.04 2.57 23.65
N LEU A 206 -15.68 1.40 23.89
CA LEU A 206 -17.04 1.11 23.43
C LEU A 206 -18.07 2.01 24.10
N VAL A 207 -17.91 2.33 25.38
CA VAL A 207 -18.75 3.31 26.09
C VAL A 207 -18.59 4.70 25.46
N ASN A 208 -17.36 5.13 25.16
CA ASN A 208 -17.10 6.38 24.47
C ASN A 208 -17.71 6.41 23.03
N LEU A 209 -17.86 5.24 22.38
CA LEU A 209 -18.54 5.09 21.09
C LEU A 209 -20.08 5.08 21.22
N GLY A 210 -20.63 4.98 22.41
CA GLY A 210 -22.06 5.04 22.68
C GLY A 210 -22.71 3.74 23.17
N LEU A 211 -21.91 2.73 23.57
CA LEU A 211 -22.46 1.55 24.23
C LEU A 211 -23.00 1.94 25.59
N THR A 212 -24.25 1.55 25.88
CA THR A 212 -24.88 1.83 27.17
C THR A 212 -24.23 1.00 28.26
N LYS A 213 -23.61 1.64 29.25
CA LYS A 213 -22.83 0.98 30.31
C LYS A 213 -23.65 -0.05 31.11
N SER A 214 -24.93 0.19 31.38
CA SER A 214 -25.80 -0.76 32.07
C SER A 214 -26.07 -2.06 31.29
N ASN A 215 -25.76 -2.09 30.00
CA ASN A 215 -25.90 -3.27 29.16
C ASN A 215 -24.65 -4.15 29.13
N ILE A 216 -23.63 -3.79 29.92
CA ILE A 216 -22.36 -4.52 30.00
C ILE A 216 -22.34 -5.41 31.22
N LEU A 217 -22.03 -6.69 31.03
CA LEU A 217 -21.69 -7.62 32.10
C LEU A 217 -20.24 -8.11 31.93
N VAL A 218 -19.45 -8.06 32.97
CA VAL A 218 -18.04 -8.49 32.96
C VAL A 218 -17.84 -9.67 33.88
N ALA A 219 -17.16 -10.70 33.41
CA ALA A 219 -16.76 -11.85 34.19
C ALA A 219 -15.23 -12.01 34.21
N ASP A 220 -14.65 -12.15 35.37
CA ASP A 220 -13.24 -12.53 35.57
C ASP A 220 -13.12 -13.99 36.00
N SER A 221 -11.92 -14.44 36.39
CA SER A 221 -11.66 -15.81 36.86
C SER A 221 -12.46 -16.22 38.11
N LYS A 222 -13.06 -15.25 38.81
CA LYS A 222 -13.91 -15.49 40.02
C LYS A 222 -15.40 -15.36 39.71
N GLY A 223 -15.80 -15.19 38.44
CA GLY A 223 -17.19 -15.00 38.00
C GLY A 223 -17.54 -13.55 37.70
N VAL A 224 -18.82 -13.26 37.65
CA VAL A 224 -19.35 -11.93 37.27
C VAL A 224 -18.91 -10.86 38.25
N ILE A 225 -18.59 -9.67 37.74
CA ILE A 225 -18.29 -8.47 38.51
C ILE A 225 -19.62 -7.75 38.80
N TYR A 226 -20.11 -7.87 40.05
CA TYR A 226 -21.39 -7.31 40.46
C TYR A 226 -21.25 -6.34 41.65
N GLU A 227 -22.21 -5.48 41.84
CA GLU A 227 -22.26 -4.56 42.97
C GLU A 227 -22.22 -5.28 44.32
N GLY A 228 -21.31 -4.86 45.22
CA GLY A 228 -21.10 -5.52 46.50
C GLY A 228 -20.14 -6.70 46.47
N ARG A 229 -19.58 -7.08 45.33
CA ARG A 229 -18.47 -8.05 45.27
C ARG A 229 -17.21 -7.44 45.86
N GLY A 230 -16.67 -8.08 46.93
CA GLY A 230 -15.46 -7.62 47.59
C GLY A 230 -14.18 -7.76 46.75
N ASN A 231 -13.13 -7.01 47.15
CA ASN A 231 -11.76 -7.09 46.58
C ASN A 231 -11.67 -6.83 45.10
N LEU A 232 -12.40 -5.82 44.59
CA LEU A 232 -12.27 -5.30 43.23
C LEU A 232 -11.27 -4.14 43.23
N ASP A 233 -10.35 -4.16 42.29
CA ASP A 233 -9.52 -2.98 41.99
C ASP A 233 -10.38 -1.87 41.36
N PRO A 234 -9.93 -0.58 41.38
CA PRO A 234 -10.74 0.53 40.87
C PRO A 234 -11.14 0.40 39.41
N SER A 235 -10.34 -0.25 38.57
CA SER A 235 -10.64 -0.44 37.14
C SER A 235 -11.81 -1.39 36.95
N LYS A 236 -11.87 -2.47 37.72
CA LYS A 236 -12.97 -3.44 37.71
C LYS A 236 -14.23 -2.90 38.41
N GLN A 237 -14.05 -2.16 39.52
CA GLN A 237 -15.16 -1.57 40.26
C GLN A 237 -16.08 -0.70 39.37
N ARG A 238 -15.52 -0.06 38.37
CA ARG A 238 -16.28 0.76 37.40
C ARG A 238 -17.33 -0.04 36.61
N TYR A 239 -17.12 -1.35 36.47
CA TYR A 239 -17.99 -2.26 35.71
C TYR A 239 -18.75 -3.22 36.60
N ALA A 240 -18.82 -2.98 37.90
CA ALA A 240 -19.68 -3.73 38.81
C ALA A 240 -21.16 -3.46 38.45
N ALA A 241 -21.87 -4.50 38.05
CA ALA A 241 -23.24 -4.39 37.58
C ALA A 241 -24.25 -4.81 38.66
N THR A 242 -25.43 -4.20 38.65
CA THR A 242 -26.60 -4.66 39.44
C THR A 242 -27.18 -5.86 38.74
N THR A 243 -26.89 -7.08 39.15
CA THR A 243 -27.30 -8.31 38.49
C THR A 243 -27.29 -9.51 39.45
N ASP A 244 -28.16 -10.49 39.21
CA ASP A 244 -28.14 -11.77 39.92
C ASP A 244 -27.22 -12.81 39.26
N ALA A 245 -26.69 -12.54 38.07
CA ALA A 245 -25.71 -13.40 37.40
C ALA A 245 -24.40 -13.52 38.22
N ARG A 246 -23.91 -14.74 38.39
CA ARG A 246 -22.67 -15.02 39.13
C ARG A 246 -21.60 -15.68 38.28
N THR A 247 -21.99 -16.42 37.27
CA THR A 247 -21.10 -17.13 36.34
C THR A 247 -21.15 -16.54 34.94
N LEU A 248 -20.16 -16.85 34.08
CA LEU A 248 -20.20 -16.50 32.68
C LEU A 248 -21.43 -17.11 31.99
N ALA A 249 -21.82 -18.33 32.38
CA ALA A 249 -23.01 -19.00 31.84
C ALA A 249 -24.31 -18.24 32.16
N ASP A 250 -24.42 -17.64 33.35
CA ASP A 250 -25.59 -16.81 33.70
C ASP A 250 -25.58 -15.49 32.89
N ALA A 251 -24.41 -14.87 32.77
CA ALA A 251 -24.29 -13.58 32.11
C ALA A 251 -24.61 -13.65 30.62
N ILE A 252 -24.17 -14.72 29.93
CA ILE A 252 -24.22 -14.83 28.47
C ILE A 252 -25.63 -15.01 27.89
N VAL A 253 -26.59 -15.40 28.72
CA VAL A 253 -27.98 -15.61 28.29
C VAL A 253 -28.53 -14.33 27.65
N GLY A 254 -29.00 -14.42 26.40
CA GLY A 254 -29.52 -13.30 25.63
C GLY A 254 -28.51 -12.24 25.25
N ALA A 255 -27.22 -12.51 25.35
CA ALA A 255 -26.17 -11.56 24.95
C ALA A 255 -26.10 -11.44 23.41
N ASP A 256 -26.01 -10.21 22.92
CA ASP A 256 -25.79 -9.89 21.51
C ASP A 256 -24.32 -9.97 21.11
N VAL A 257 -23.44 -9.57 22.03
CA VAL A 257 -22.00 -9.52 21.82
C VAL A 257 -21.28 -10.25 22.94
N PHE A 258 -20.38 -11.16 22.59
CA PHE A 258 -19.38 -11.72 23.48
C PHE A 258 -18.02 -11.14 23.14
N LEU A 259 -17.35 -10.55 24.13
CA LEU A 259 -15.99 -10.06 24.04
C LEU A 259 -15.08 -10.91 24.94
N GLY A 260 -14.27 -11.77 24.33
CA GLY A 260 -13.31 -12.64 25.01
C GLY A 260 -11.93 -12.00 25.05
N CYS A 261 -11.43 -11.70 26.24
CA CYS A 261 -10.07 -11.25 26.53
C CYS A 261 -9.54 -12.04 27.76
N SER A 262 -9.66 -13.37 27.72
CA SER A 262 -9.44 -14.21 28.89
C SER A 262 -8.60 -15.44 28.59
N SER A 263 -9.17 -16.63 28.66
CA SER A 263 -8.44 -17.89 28.51
C SER A 263 -9.13 -18.81 27.51
N ALA A 264 -8.32 -19.67 26.89
CA ALA A 264 -8.77 -20.65 25.92
C ALA A 264 -9.96 -21.50 26.44
N GLY A 265 -10.97 -21.70 25.57
CA GLY A 265 -12.05 -22.65 25.80
C GLY A 265 -13.02 -22.31 26.94
N VAL A 266 -13.07 -21.08 27.46
CA VAL A 266 -13.99 -20.68 28.53
C VAL A 266 -15.42 -20.52 28.04
N LEU A 267 -15.65 -20.17 26.78
CA LEU A 267 -16.96 -20.09 26.16
C LEU A 267 -17.35 -21.48 25.60
N LYS A 268 -18.36 -22.09 26.17
CA LYS A 268 -18.82 -23.43 25.77
C LYS A 268 -19.94 -23.33 24.74
N GLN A 269 -20.12 -24.36 23.91
CA GLN A 269 -21.18 -24.44 22.91
C GLN A 269 -22.60 -24.26 23.52
N ASP A 270 -22.82 -24.80 24.71
CA ASP A 270 -24.10 -24.64 25.40
C ASP A 270 -24.37 -23.20 25.83
N MET A 271 -23.35 -22.45 26.19
CA MET A 271 -23.44 -21.01 26.45
C MET A 271 -23.77 -20.23 25.15
N VAL A 272 -23.15 -20.58 24.05
CA VAL A 272 -23.40 -19.93 22.75
C VAL A 272 -24.84 -20.13 22.28
N LYS A 273 -25.44 -21.30 22.55
CA LYS A 273 -26.86 -21.56 22.23
C LYS A 273 -27.81 -20.59 22.92
N THR A 274 -27.47 -20.07 24.08
CA THR A 274 -28.32 -19.17 24.89
C THR A 274 -28.17 -17.69 24.52
N MET A 275 -27.21 -17.32 23.65
CA MET A 275 -27.04 -15.95 23.17
C MET A 275 -28.25 -15.46 22.36
N GLY A 276 -28.36 -14.17 22.21
CA GLY A 276 -29.34 -13.49 21.35
C GLY A 276 -29.28 -13.90 19.88
N ASP A 277 -30.18 -13.42 19.06
CA ASP A 277 -30.20 -13.70 17.62
C ASP A 277 -28.98 -13.08 16.93
N LYS A 278 -28.40 -13.81 15.96
CA LYS A 278 -27.21 -13.38 15.20
C LYS A 278 -26.11 -12.83 16.12
N PRO A 279 -25.58 -13.64 17.06
CA PRO A 279 -24.62 -13.15 18.03
C PRO A 279 -23.28 -12.84 17.37
N LEU A 280 -22.62 -11.79 17.87
CA LEU A 280 -21.27 -11.43 17.51
C LEU A 280 -20.30 -11.94 18.59
N ILE A 281 -19.35 -12.78 18.22
CA ILE A 281 -18.41 -13.45 19.14
C ILE A 281 -16.99 -13.03 18.77
N LEU A 282 -16.37 -12.22 19.62
CA LEU A 282 -14.95 -11.89 19.53
C LEU A 282 -14.19 -12.73 20.55
N ALA A 283 -13.54 -13.80 20.11
CA ALA A 283 -12.75 -14.71 20.95
C ALA A 283 -11.26 -14.41 20.73
N LEU A 284 -10.71 -13.49 21.54
CA LEU A 284 -9.41 -12.86 21.28
C LEU A 284 -8.24 -13.47 22.07
N ALA A 285 -8.47 -14.49 22.89
CA ALA A 285 -7.39 -15.19 23.60
C ALA A 285 -6.40 -15.83 22.64
N ASN A 286 -5.12 -15.72 22.95
CA ASN A 286 -4.01 -16.30 22.19
C ASN A 286 -3.16 -17.26 23.05
N PRO A 287 -2.64 -18.38 22.50
CA PRO A 287 -2.74 -18.81 21.10
C PRO A 287 -4.05 -19.53 20.73
N GLU A 288 -4.84 -19.96 21.69
CA GLU A 288 -6.13 -20.59 21.48
C GLU A 288 -7.26 -19.68 21.97
N PRO A 289 -8.34 -19.52 21.16
CA PRO A 289 -9.45 -18.62 21.48
C PRO A 289 -10.35 -19.18 22.60
N GLU A 290 -11.20 -18.33 23.17
CA GLU A 290 -12.22 -18.72 24.15
C GLU A 290 -13.21 -19.76 23.61
N ILE A 291 -13.46 -19.74 22.31
CA ILE A 291 -14.15 -20.77 21.55
C ILE A 291 -13.62 -20.74 20.09
N ARG A 292 -13.49 -21.89 19.46
CA ARG A 292 -13.12 -21.96 18.04
C ARG A 292 -14.30 -21.58 17.16
N PRO A 293 -14.08 -20.88 16.03
CA PRO A 293 -15.15 -20.50 15.10
C PRO A 293 -16.02 -21.66 14.64
N GLU A 294 -15.45 -22.81 14.35
CA GLU A 294 -16.14 -24.03 13.95
C GLU A 294 -17.06 -24.56 15.06
N ASP A 295 -16.63 -24.50 16.32
CA ASP A 295 -17.44 -24.94 17.46
C ASP A 295 -18.62 -24.00 17.73
N ALA A 296 -18.41 -22.69 17.56
CA ALA A 296 -19.48 -21.69 17.69
C ALA A 296 -20.52 -21.83 16.56
N LYS A 297 -20.05 -21.92 15.31
CA LYS A 297 -20.92 -22.07 14.13
C LYS A 297 -21.65 -23.43 14.07
N ALA A 298 -21.10 -24.48 14.67
CA ALA A 298 -21.76 -25.77 14.77
C ALA A 298 -23.09 -25.71 15.55
N VAL A 299 -23.20 -24.83 16.54
CA VAL A 299 -24.42 -24.66 17.37
C VAL A 299 -25.23 -23.42 17.04
N ARG A 300 -24.57 -22.41 16.41
CA ARG A 300 -25.18 -21.13 15.98
C ARG A 300 -24.61 -20.77 14.60
N PRO A 301 -25.16 -21.32 13.51
CA PRO A 301 -24.71 -21.00 12.15
C PRO A 301 -24.85 -19.51 11.77
N ASP A 302 -25.73 -18.79 12.46
CA ASP A 302 -25.95 -17.35 12.31
C ASP A 302 -24.97 -16.49 13.08
N ALA A 303 -24.04 -17.08 13.87
CA ALA A 303 -23.04 -16.33 14.61
C ALA A 303 -21.94 -15.77 13.69
N ILE A 304 -21.58 -14.52 13.93
CA ILE A 304 -20.37 -13.92 13.35
C ILE A 304 -19.23 -14.06 14.36
N VAL A 305 -18.11 -14.63 13.92
CA VAL A 305 -16.97 -14.90 14.81
C VAL A 305 -15.73 -14.16 14.33
N ALA A 306 -15.04 -13.52 15.26
CA ALA A 306 -13.73 -12.90 15.08
C ALA A 306 -12.73 -13.46 16.10
N THR A 307 -11.47 -13.61 15.73
CA THR A 307 -10.40 -14.14 16.60
C THR A 307 -9.11 -13.36 16.46
N GLY A 308 -8.14 -13.56 17.36
CA GLY A 308 -6.77 -13.04 17.20
C GLY A 308 -5.93 -13.81 16.17
N ARG A 309 -6.37 -14.96 15.67
CA ARG A 309 -5.58 -15.85 14.82
C ARG A 309 -5.67 -15.45 13.34
N SER A 310 -4.53 -15.58 12.64
CA SER A 310 -4.43 -15.26 11.21
C SER A 310 -5.03 -16.31 10.27
N ASP A 311 -5.29 -17.51 10.76
CA ASP A 311 -5.85 -18.63 9.99
C ASP A 311 -7.38 -18.65 9.95
N TYR A 312 -8.03 -17.66 10.59
CA TYR A 312 -9.48 -17.48 10.57
C TYR A 312 -9.89 -16.16 9.91
N PRO A 313 -11.14 -16.05 9.40
CA PRO A 313 -11.72 -14.77 9.01
C PRO A 313 -11.77 -13.78 10.19
N ASN A 314 -11.86 -12.47 9.87
CA ASN A 314 -11.97 -11.41 10.89
C ASN A 314 -10.87 -11.44 11.96
N GLN A 315 -9.61 -11.52 11.52
CA GLN A 315 -8.47 -11.47 12.44
C GLN A 315 -8.39 -10.10 13.14
N VAL A 316 -8.59 -10.08 14.44
CA VAL A 316 -8.36 -8.90 15.31
C VAL A 316 -6.88 -8.83 15.65
N ASN A 317 -6.15 -7.92 15.00
CA ASN A 317 -4.70 -7.80 15.14
C ASN A 317 -4.31 -6.32 15.28
N ASN A 318 -3.57 -6.00 16.33
CA ASN A 318 -3.12 -4.64 16.67
C ASN A 318 -2.31 -3.97 15.57
N VAL A 319 -1.71 -4.72 14.64
CA VAL A 319 -0.99 -4.17 13.48
C VAL A 319 -1.86 -3.29 12.58
N LEU A 320 -3.17 -3.43 12.65
CA LEU A 320 -4.12 -2.55 11.94
C LEU A 320 -4.23 -1.15 12.60
N CYS A 321 -3.66 -0.95 13.78
CA CYS A 321 -3.78 0.27 14.56
C CYS A 321 -2.43 0.96 14.78
N PHE A 322 -1.52 0.32 15.56
CA PHE A 322 -0.38 1.03 16.14
C PHE A 322 0.55 1.71 15.13
N PRO A 323 0.86 1.14 13.93
CA PRO A 323 1.75 1.81 13.00
C PRO A 323 1.15 3.13 12.50
N PHE A 324 -0.15 3.14 12.27
CA PHE A 324 -0.85 4.23 11.61
C PHE A 324 -1.25 5.33 12.58
N ILE A 325 -1.63 4.99 13.83
CA ILE A 325 -1.91 5.99 14.87
C ILE A 325 -0.63 6.74 15.24
N PHE A 326 0.53 6.04 15.34
CA PHE A 326 1.82 6.69 15.51
C PHE A 326 2.22 7.52 14.31
N ARG A 327 1.97 7.06 13.06
CA ARG A 327 2.26 7.85 11.86
C ARG A 327 1.51 9.19 11.89
N GLY A 328 0.21 9.19 12.13
CA GLY A 328 -0.58 10.40 12.24
C GLY A 328 -0.12 11.31 13.39
N ALA A 329 0.17 10.74 14.56
CA ALA A 329 0.65 11.50 15.72
C ALA A 329 2.03 12.12 15.50
N LEU A 330 2.99 11.37 14.93
CA LEU A 330 4.34 11.86 14.65
C LEU A 330 4.36 12.97 13.60
N ASP A 331 3.55 12.86 12.54
CA ASP A 331 3.56 13.81 11.43
C ASP A 331 3.08 15.21 11.85
N VAL A 332 2.11 15.27 12.75
CA VAL A 332 1.66 16.54 13.32
C VAL A 332 2.42 16.95 14.59
N GLY A 333 3.38 16.14 15.04
CA GLY A 333 4.10 16.40 16.30
C GLY A 333 3.16 16.43 17.50
N ALA A 334 2.27 15.46 17.62
CA ALA A 334 1.34 15.38 18.75
C ALA A 334 2.11 15.19 20.07
N THR A 335 1.64 15.87 21.11
CA THR A 335 2.24 15.76 22.44
C THR A 335 1.70 14.58 23.26
N THR A 336 0.55 14.04 22.84
CA THR A 336 -0.10 12.87 23.44
C THR A 336 -1.05 12.22 22.43
N ILE A 337 -1.53 11.00 22.70
CA ILE A 337 -2.63 10.39 21.95
C ILE A 337 -3.91 10.56 22.76
N THR A 338 -4.86 11.34 22.23
CA THR A 338 -6.14 11.65 22.89
C THR A 338 -7.19 10.56 22.62
N GLU A 339 -8.32 10.61 23.35
CA GLU A 339 -9.43 9.70 23.11
C GLU A 339 -10.05 9.95 21.71
N GLU A 340 -10.12 11.20 21.26
CA GLU A 340 -10.60 11.58 19.94
C GLU A 340 -9.74 10.95 18.82
N MET A 341 -8.43 10.90 18.99
CA MET A 341 -7.51 10.23 18.04
C MET A 341 -7.77 8.73 17.99
N LYS A 342 -8.03 8.07 19.12
CA LYS A 342 -8.40 6.64 19.17
C LYS A 342 -9.75 6.40 18.48
N LEU A 343 -10.76 7.23 18.75
CA LEU A 343 -12.08 7.15 18.11
C LEU A 343 -11.99 7.39 16.59
N ALA A 344 -11.16 8.33 16.15
CA ALA A 344 -10.90 8.56 14.72
C ALA A 344 -10.27 7.33 14.06
N CYS A 345 -9.32 6.67 14.74
CA CYS A 345 -8.71 5.44 14.28
C CYS A 345 -9.74 4.30 14.14
N VAL A 346 -10.61 4.10 15.13
CA VAL A 346 -11.71 3.10 15.08
C VAL A 346 -12.59 3.31 13.85
N ARG A 347 -13.04 4.55 13.65
CA ARG A 347 -13.93 4.89 12.52
C ARG A 347 -13.25 4.68 11.18
N ALA A 348 -12.00 5.13 11.03
CA ALA A 348 -11.24 4.95 9.80
C ALA A 348 -11.04 3.47 9.43
N ILE A 349 -10.76 2.61 10.42
CA ILE A 349 -10.63 1.16 10.21
C ILE A 349 -11.98 0.54 9.83
N ALA A 350 -13.06 0.91 10.52
CA ALA A 350 -14.39 0.39 10.24
C ALA A 350 -14.87 0.79 8.83
N GLU A 351 -14.75 2.07 8.47
CA GLU A 351 -15.11 2.59 7.16
C GLU A 351 -14.31 1.94 6.03
N LEU A 352 -13.00 1.71 6.23
CA LEU A 352 -12.16 1.09 5.22
C LEU A 352 -12.60 -0.34 4.87
N ALA A 353 -13.11 -1.10 5.83
CA ALA A 353 -13.62 -2.44 5.58
C ALA A 353 -14.88 -2.44 4.69
N GLU A 354 -15.67 -1.37 4.73
CA GLU A 354 -16.86 -1.20 3.90
C GLU A 354 -16.58 -0.77 2.46
N GLU A 355 -15.39 -0.23 2.21
CA GLU A 355 -14.97 0.19 0.87
C GLU A 355 -14.75 -1.05 -0.02
N THR A 356 -15.53 -1.17 -1.08
CA THR A 356 -15.48 -2.30 -2.03
C THR A 356 -14.23 -2.31 -2.90
N ASP A 357 -13.48 -1.22 -2.90
CA ASP A 357 -12.33 -1.00 -3.79
C ASP A 357 -11.05 -1.55 -3.15
N GLN A 358 -10.86 -2.86 -3.26
CA GLN A 358 -9.69 -3.54 -2.70
C GLN A 358 -8.52 -3.56 -3.66
N SER A 359 -7.30 -3.32 -3.15
CA SER A 359 -6.11 -3.37 -3.97
C SER A 359 -5.75 -4.81 -4.36
N GLU A 360 -5.09 -4.96 -5.52
CA GLU A 360 -4.56 -6.27 -5.97
C GLU A 360 -3.55 -6.87 -4.99
N GLU A 361 -2.80 -6.02 -4.29
CA GLU A 361 -1.86 -6.46 -3.27
C GLU A 361 -2.58 -7.21 -2.16
N VAL A 362 -3.75 -6.74 -1.74
CA VAL A 362 -4.59 -7.42 -0.75
C VAL A 362 -5.14 -8.72 -1.33
N ALA A 363 -5.71 -8.68 -2.53
CA ALA A 363 -6.26 -9.86 -3.17
C ALA A 363 -5.20 -10.96 -3.35
N LYS A 364 -3.98 -10.60 -3.76
CA LYS A 364 -2.86 -11.51 -3.94
C LYS A 364 -2.29 -12.03 -2.61
N ALA A 365 -2.23 -11.18 -1.58
CA ALA A 365 -1.73 -11.58 -0.26
C ALA A 365 -2.68 -12.54 0.49
N TYR A 366 -3.97 -12.52 0.12
CA TYR A 366 -5.03 -13.28 0.79
C TYR A 366 -5.85 -14.13 -0.19
N GLU A 367 -5.19 -14.75 -1.18
CA GLU A 367 -5.83 -15.67 -2.13
C GLU A 367 -6.67 -16.73 -1.42
N GLY A 368 -7.93 -16.89 -1.88
CA GLY A 368 -8.89 -17.85 -1.33
C GLY A 368 -9.75 -17.34 -0.18
N HIS A 369 -9.59 -16.09 0.29
CA HIS A 369 -10.46 -15.47 1.28
C HIS A 369 -11.47 -14.53 0.62
N SER A 370 -12.71 -14.50 1.16
CA SER A 370 -13.66 -13.43 0.82
C SER A 370 -13.14 -12.11 1.39
N LEU A 371 -13.10 -11.09 0.55
CA LEU A 371 -12.69 -9.74 0.92
C LEU A 371 -13.87 -8.75 0.80
N GLU A 372 -15.09 -9.24 0.66
CA GLU A 372 -16.30 -8.41 0.61
C GLU A 372 -16.82 -8.15 2.02
N PHE A 373 -17.23 -6.90 2.28
CA PHE A 373 -17.81 -6.53 3.56
C PHE A 373 -19.00 -7.42 3.92
N GLY A 374 -18.93 -8.05 5.08
CA GLY A 374 -19.93 -9.01 5.51
C GLY A 374 -19.46 -9.86 6.70
N PRO A 375 -20.12 -10.99 6.98
CA PRO A 375 -19.85 -11.81 8.17
C PRO A 375 -18.41 -12.32 8.29
N ASP A 376 -17.71 -12.49 7.17
CA ASP A 376 -16.33 -13.00 7.14
C ASP A 376 -15.29 -11.91 6.82
N TYR A 377 -15.73 -10.64 6.68
CA TYR A 377 -14.84 -9.49 6.47
C TYR A 377 -15.38 -8.23 7.17
N LEU A 378 -15.14 -8.14 8.48
CA LEU A 378 -15.57 -7.01 9.33
C LEU A 378 -14.49 -5.92 9.44
N ILE A 379 -13.25 -6.27 9.26
CA ILE A 379 -12.08 -5.40 9.41
C ILE A 379 -11.10 -5.63 8.26
N PRO A 380 -10.34 -4.61 7.85
CA PRO A 380 -9.36 -4.75 6.76
C PRO A 380 -8.27 -5.76 7.11
N LYS A 381 -7.52 -6.18 6.11
CA LYS A 381 -6.38 -7.09 6.27
C LYS A 381 -5.08 -6.29 6.48
N PRO A 382 -4.09 -6.82 7.25
CA PRO A 382 -2.85 -6.10 7.58
C PRO A 382 -2.04 -5.57 6.40
N PHE A 383 -2.05 -6.27 5.25
CA PHE A 383 -1.34 -5.83 4.05
C PHE A 383 -2.15 -4.91 3.14
N ASP A 384 -3.27 -4.36 3.63
CA ASP A 384 -4.02 -3.36 2.86
C ASP A 384 -3.27 -2.01 2.83
N PRO A 385 -2.77 -1.59 1.67
CA PRO A 385 -2.01 -0.35 1.56
C PRO A 385 -2.83 0.91 1.85
N ARG A 386 -4.17 0.81 1.83
CA ARG A 386 -5.07 1.93 2.13
C ARG A 386 -5.09 2.29 3.62
N LEU A 387 -4.67 1.38 4.51
CA LEU A 387 -4.66 1.60 5.96
C LEU A 387 -3.95 2.90 6.36
N ILE A 388 -2.72 3.11 5.88
CA ILE A 388 -1.96 4.32 6.22
C ILE A 388 -2.61 5.59 5.65
N ILE A 389 -3.17 5.50 4.43
CA ILE A 389 -3.77 6.64 3.72
C ILE A 389 -5.09 7.08 4.38
N LYS A 390 -5.79 6.17 5.05
CA LYS A 390 -7.06 6.45 5.73
C LYS A 390 -6.86 6.77 7.21
N ILE A 391 -6.10 5.96 7.92
CA ILE A 391 -5.98 6.07 9.38
C ILE A 391 -5.09 7.24 9.78
N ALA A 392 -3.88 7.36 9.22
CA ALA A 392 -2.96 8.41 9.64
C ALA A 392 -3.51 9.83 9.44
N PRO A 393 -4.19 10.19 8.32
CA PRO A 393 -4.84 11.48 8.19
C PRO A 393 -6.00 11.70 9.17
N ALA A 394 -6.81 10.69 9.44
CA ALA A 394 -7.90 10.79 10.42
C ALA A 394 -7.37 11.07 11.82
N VAL A 395 -6.30 10.39 12.21
CA VAL A 395 -5.62 10.59 13.50
C VAL A 395 -4.95 11.97 13.57
N ALA A 396 -4.25 12.38 12.50
CA ALA A 396 -3.63 13.70 12.40
C ALA A 396 -4.66 14.84 12.53
N GLN A 397 -5.80 14.71 11.85
CA GLN A 397 -6.89 15.68 11.97
C GLN A 397 -7.43 15.74 13.40
N ALA A 398 -7.69 14.60 14.03
CA ALA A 398 -8.17 14.55 15.40
C ALA A 398 -7.15 15.15 16.40
N ALA A 399 -5.85 14.98 16.17
CA ALA A 399 -4.80 15.59 16.98
C ALA A 399 -4.78 17.12 16.83
N MET A 400 -4.98 17.63 15.62
CA MET A 400 -5.10 19.09 15.38
C MET A 400 -6.36 19.66 16.03
N ASP A 401 -7.49 18.99 15.87
CA ASP A 401 -8.78 19.41 16.45
C ASP A 401 -8.75 19.39 17.99
N SER A 402 -8.01 18.45 18.59
CA SER A 402 -7.80 18.36 20.04
C SER A 402 -6.74 19.33 20.56
N GLY A 403 -6.07 20.11 19.70
CA GLY A 403 -5.06 21.09 20.10
C GLY A 403 -3.74 20.51 20.61
N VAL A 404 -3.46 19.22 20.35
CA VAL A 404 -2.22 18.55 20.79
C VAL A 404 -1.13 18.52 19.72
N ALA A 405 -1.41 19.01 18.52
CA ALA A 405 -0.48 19.06 17.40
C ALA A 405 0.45 20.28 17.51
N THR A 406 1.77 20.05 17.53
CA THR A 406 2.78 21.13 17.50
C THR A 406 3.14 21.57 16.08
N ARG A 407 2.81 20.76 15.08
CA ARG A 407 3.09 21.01 13.66
C ARG A 407 1.85 20.70 12.80
N PRO A 408 0.82 21.58 12.83
CA PRO A 408 -0.41 21.35 12.10
C PRO A 408 -0.16 21.20 10.59
N ILE A 409 -0.78 20.21 9.96
CA ILE A 409 -0.78 20.01 8.52
C ILE A 409 -1.74 21.00 7.88
N GLN A 410 -1.25 21.81 6.93
CA GLN A 410 -2.05 22.86 6.27
C GLN A 410 -2.87 22.32 5.11
N ASP A 411 -2.36 21.29 4.41
CA ASP A 411 -2.99 20.64 3.25
C ASP A 411 -3.10 19.14 3.49
N MET A 412 -4.29 18.71 3.88
CA MET A 412 -4.58 17.30 4.17
C MET A 412 -4.63 16.44 2.90
N ASP A 413 -4.94 17.03 1.76
CA ASP A 413 -4.96 16.26 0.49
C ASP A 413 -3.54 16.01 0.00
N ALA A 414 -2.65 17.01 0.08
CA ALA A 414 -1.22 16.82 -0.16
C ALA A 414 -0.60 15.79 0.80
N TYR A 415 -1.05 15.77 2.06
CA TYR A 415 -0.59 14.79 3.04
C TYR A 415 -1.04 13.37 2.69
N ARG A 416 -2.30 13.15 2.28
CA ARG A 416 -2.79 11.86 1.80
C ARG A 416 -2.00 11.37 0.58
N GLU A 417 -1.71 12.28 -0.36
CA GLU A 417 -0.88 11.97 -1.53
C GLU A 417 0.55 11.57 -1.13
N GLN A 418 1.15 12.26 -0.16
CA GLN A 418 2.48 11.91 0.35
C GLN A 418 2.51 10.51 0.98
N LEU A 419 1.51 10.17 1.80
CA LEU A 419 1.36 8.83 2.38
C LEU A 419 1.14 7.77 1.28
N GLY A 420 0.31 8.08 0.29
CA GLY A 420 0.09 7.23 -0.87
C GLY A 420 1.38 6.96 -1.65
N ALA A 421 2.23 7.97 -1.82
CA ALA A 421 3.52 7.82 -2.46
C ALA A 421 4.48 6.91 -1.68
N THR A 422 4.38 6.88 -0.36
CA THR A 422 5.19 6.00 0.50
C THR A 422 4.82 4.53 0.32
N VAL A 423 3.53 4.25 0.15
CA VAL A 423 3.00 2.89 -0.02
C VAL A 423 3.07 2.44 -1.47
N TYR A 424 2.67 3.30 -2.38
CA TYR A 424 2.76 3.06 -3.81
C TYR A 424 4.03 3.75 -4.35
N ARG A 425 5.13 3.00 -4.50
CA ARG A 425 6.40 3.54 -5.04
C ARG A 425 6.25 4.27 -6.37
N THR A 426 5.21 3.93 -7.15
CA THR A 426 4.85 4.64 -8.38
C THR A 426 4.28 6.04 -8.12
N GLY A 427 3.80 6.34 -6.93
CA GLY A 427 3.07 7.57 -6.63
C GLY A 427 3.88 8.85 -6.89
N MET A 428 5.13 8.92 -6.42
CA MET A 428 5.96 10.11 -6.61
C MET A 428 6.27 10.38 -8.10
N VAL A 429 6.64 9.34 -8.85
CA VAL A 429 6.99 9.47 -10.27
C VAL A 429 5.76 9.75 -11.13
N MET A 430 4.62 9.16 -10.77
CA MET A 430 3.36 9.33 -11.51
C MET A 430 2.58 10.60 -11.16
N ARG A 431 2.95 11.32 -10.08
CA ARG A 431 2.20 12.50 -9.61
C ARG A 431 1.99 13.58 -10.68
N PRO A 432 3.00 14.03 -11.44
CA PRO A 432 2.80 15.01 -12.51
C PRO A 432 1.85 14.50 -13.60
N VAL A 433 1.94 13.21 -13.92
CA VAL A 433 1.13 12.55 -14.94
C VAL A 433 -0.33 12.49 -14.50
N PHE A 434 -0.61 12.07 -13.25
CA PHE A 434 -1.98 12.07 -12.71
C PHE A 434 -2.59 13.47 -12.66
N ALA A 435 -1.83 14.47 -12.23
CA ALA A 435 -2.30 15.86 -12.20
C ALA A 435 -2.71 16.35 -13.60
N THR A 436 -1.89 16.09 -14.61
CA THR A 436 -2.18 16.45 -15.99
C THR A 436 -3.39 15.68 -16.55
N ALA A 437 -3.48 14.38 -16.28
CA ALA A 437 -4.59 13.54 -16.72
C ALA A 437 -5.94 14.02 -16.15
N LYS A 438 -5.98 14.33 -14.85
CA LYS A 438 -7.18 14.87 -14.16
C LYS A 438 -7.67 16.19 -14.76
N GLN A 439 -6.77 17.04 -15.23
CA GLN A 439 -7.14 18.30 -15.91
C GLN A 439 -7.75 18.08 -17.29
N LYS A 440 -7.26 17.07 -18.03
CA LYS A 440 -7.66 16.83 -19.44
C LYS A 440 -8.97 16.06 -19.57
N GLN A 441 -9.31 15.18 -18.63
CA GLN A 441 -10.53 14.36 -18.65
C GLN A 441 -10.73 13.65 -20.00
N ALA A 442 -9.65 13.05 -20.53
CA ALA A 442 -9.63 12.41 -21.84
C ALA A 442 -10.51 11.16 -21.90
N ARG A 443 -11.07 10.85 -23.07
CA ARG A 443 -11.84 9.63 -23.34
C ARG A 443 -10.87 8.51 -23.71
N ILE A 444 -10.70 7.54 -22.85
CA ILE A 444 -9.74 6.43 -23.03
C ILE A 444 -10.49 5.12 -23.23
N VAL A 445 -10.20 4.46 -24.34
CA VAL A 445 -10.75 3.14 -24.70
C VAL A 445 -9.98 2.04 -24.01
N PHE A 446 -10.67 1.07 -23.46
CA PHE A 446 -10.15 -0.20 -22.99
C PHE A 446 -10.62 -1.32 -23.92
N ALA A 447 -9.68 -1.91 -24.65
CA ALA A 447 -10.00 -2.90 -25.68
C ALA A 447 -10.52 -4.23 -25.11
N GLU A 448 -10.00 -4.66 -23.96
CA GLU A 448 -10.39 -5.91 -23.30
C GLU A 448 -11.32 -5.63 -22.10
N GLY A 449 -12.46 -5.01 -22.37
CA GLY A 449 -13.39 -4.54 -21.34
C GLY A 449 -14.14 -5.63 -20.56
N GLU A 450 -14.08 -6.88 -21.01
CA GLU A 450 -14.61 -8.03 -20.27
C GLU A 450 -13.61 -8.58 -19.22
N ASP A 451 -12.36 -8.06 -19.16
CA ASP A 451 -11.37 -8.45 -18.14
C ASP A 451 -11.69 -7.75 -16.80
N GLU A 452 -11.76 -8.52 -15.73
CA GLU A 452 -12.07 -8.01 -14.38
C GLU A 452 -11.06 -6.94 -13.90
N ARG A 453 -9.77 -7.05 -14.31
CA ARG A 453 -8.73 -6.07 -13.97
C ARG A 453 -8.99 -4.73 -14.67
N VAL A 454 -9.46 -4.78 -15.92
CA VAL A 454 -9.83 -3.57 -16.67
C VAL A 454 -11.01 -2.88 -16.02
N LEU A 455 -12.04 -3.62 -15.62
CA LEU A 455 -13.22 -3.06 -14.97
C LEU A 455 -12.89 -2.44 -13.61
N ARG A 456 -12.02 -3.07 -12.81
CA ARG A 456 -11.49 -2.48 -11.56
C ARG A 456 -10.70 -1.20 -11.83
N ALA A 457 -9.85 -1.21 -12.85
CA ALA A 457 -9.09 -0.02 -13.25
C ALA A 457 -10.01 1.11 -13.73
N ALA A 458 -11.03 0.80 -14.52
CA ALA A 458 -12.01 1.78 -15.00
C ALA A 458 -12.80 2.41 -13.85
N GLN A 459 -13.19 1.62 -12.85
CA GLN A 459 -13.83 2.12 -11.64
C GLN A 459 -12.96 3.14 -10.93
N PHE A 460 -11.68 2.83 -10.66
CA PHE A 460 -10.75 3.75 -10.03
C PHE A 460 -10.51 5.01 -10.87
N VAL A 461 -10.34 4.84 -12.17
CA VAL A 461 -10.14 5.95 -13.12
C VAL A 461 -11.31 6.94 -13.10
N LEU A 462 -12.54 6.44 -12.97
CA LEU A 462 -13.77 7.26 -12.84
C LEU A 462 -13.82 7.97 -11.49
N GLN A 463 -13.62 7.25 -10.39
CA GLN A 463 -13.68 7.78 -9.02
C GLN A 463 -12.65 8.88 -8.81
N GLU A 464 -11.43 8.67 -9.30
CA GLU A 464 -10.33 9.63 -9.20
C GLU A 464 -10.34 10.70 -10.30
N LYS A 465 -11.31 10.66 -11.20
CA LYS A 465 -11.44 11.61 -12.32
C LYS A 465 -10.18 11.70 -13.19
N ILE A 466 -9.53 10.55 -13.44
CA ILE A 466 -8.30 10.48 -14.23
C ILE A 466 -8.63 10.59 -15.74
N ALA A 467 -9.68 9.90 -16.18
CA ALA A 467 -10.14 9.86 -17.55
C ALA A 467 -11.62 9.46 -17.61
N LYS A 468 -12.22 9.53 -18.79
CA LYS A 468 -13.56 9.01 -19.09
C LYS A 468 -13.41 7.67 -19.82
N PRO A 469 -13.66 6.53 -19.18
CA PRO A 469 -13.53 5.21 -19.77
C PRO A 469 -14.56 4.96 -20.86
N ILE A 470 -14.10 4.32 -21.95
CA ILE A 470 -14.94 3.68 -22.97
C ILE A 470 -14.57 2.21 -22.96
N ILE A 471 -15.51 1.34 -22.71
CA ILE A 471 -15.28 -0.09 -22.52
C ILE A 471 -15.75 -0.86 -23.76
N ILE A 472 -14.87 -1.63 -24.40
CA ILE A 472 -15.27 -2.54 -25.49
C ILE A 472 -15.58 -3.91 -24.89
N GLY A 473 -16.81 -4.35 -25.03
CA GLY A 473 -17.27 -5.65 -24.52
C GLY A 473 -18.78 -5.81 -24.63
N ARG A 474 -19.25 -7.05 -24.53
CA ARG A 474 -20.68 -7.38 -24.52
C ARG A 474 -21.33 -6.88 -23.23
N PRO A 475 -22.38 -6.05 -23.31
CA PRO A 475 -22.99 -5.43 -22.12
C PRO A 475 -23.37 -6.43 -21.01
N SER A 476 -23.96 -7.55 -21.38
CA SER A 476 -24.37 -8.58 -20.44
C SER A 476 -23.18 -9.23 -19.69
N VAL A 477 -22.05 -9.40 -20.37
CA VAL A 477 -20.83 -9.97 -19.79
C VAL A 477 -20.16 -8.93 -18.87
N VAL A 478 -20.11 -7.68 -19.30
CA VAL A 478 -19.57 -6.57 -18.49
C VAL A 478 -20.39 -6.40 -17.22
N ASP A 479 -21.72 -6.39 -17.30
CA ASP A 479 -22.60 -6.26 -16.11
C ASP A 479 -22.43 -7.45 -15.15
N MET A 480 -22.36 -8.69 -15.68
CA MET A 480 -22.09 -9.88 -14.86
C MET A 480 -20.74 -9.78 -14.14
N ARG A 481 -19.68 -9.31 -14.82
CA ARG A 481 -18.34 -9.11 -14.23
C ARG A 481 -18.35 -8.00 -13.20
N LEU A 482 -19.02 -6.87 -13.46
CA LEU A 482 -19.17 -5.78 -12.51
C LEU A 482 -19.86 -6.26 -11.21
N GLN A 483 -20.93 -7.04 -11.33
CA GLN A 483 -21.59 -7.65 -10.18
C GLN A 483 -20.64 -8.58 -9.41
N LYS A 484 -19.91 -9.44 -10.13
CA LYS A 484 -18.95 -10.38 -9.53
C LYS A 484 -17.84 -9.66 -8.72
N ILE A 485 -17.38 -8.50 -9.19
CA ILE A 485 -16.36 -7.70 -8.47
C ILE A 485 -16.96 -6.72 -7.44
N GLY A 486 -18.26 -6.78 -7.17
CA GLY A 486 -18.95 -5.93 -6.19
C GLY A 486 -19.08 -4.46 -6.61
N SER A 487 -18.89 -4.15 -7.90
CA SER A 487 -18.99 -2.77 -8.40
C SER A 487 -20.45 -2.32 -8.52
N LYS A 488 -20.70 -1.06 -8.16
CA LYS A 488 -22.03 -0.42 -8.33
C LYS A 488 -22.17 0.29 -9.69
N LEU A 489 -21.12 0.30 -10.50
CA LEU A 489 -21.15 0.92 -11.83
C LEU A 489 -22.12 0.20 -12.76
N LYS A 490 -22.73 0.98 -13.68
CA LYS A 490 -23.66 0.49 -14.68
C LYS A 490 -23.15 0.86 -16.08
N ALA A 491 -23.04 -0.14 -16.94
CA ALA A 491 -22.69 0.04 -18.33
C ALA A 491 -23.71 0.98 -19.04
N GLY A 492 -23.23 1.91 -19.85
CA GLY A 492 -24.03 2.89 -20.56
C GLY A 492 -24.57 4.06 -19.72
N THR A 493 -24.38 4.04 -18.39
CA THR A 493 -24.78 5.13 -17.49
C THR A 493 -23.55 5.81 -16.88
N ASP A 494 -22.66 5.05 -16.26
CA ASP A 494 -21.46 5.60 -15.59
C ASP A 494 -20.27 5.68 -16.55
N PHE A 495 -20.25 4.84 -17.58
CA PHE A 495 -19.24 4.84 -18.65
C PHE A 495 -19.85 4.39 -19.97
N GLU A 496 -19.22 4.78 -21.08
CA GLU A 496 -19.62 4.38 -22.42
C GLU A 496 -19.22 2.92 -22.67
N ILE A 497 -20.15 2.12 -23.24
CA ILE A 497 -19.89 0.76 -23.68
C ILE A 497 -20.01 0.65 -25.21
N VAL A 498 -19.10 -0.09 -25.81
CA VAL A 498 -19.09 -0.40 -27.25
C VAL A 498 -19.25 -1.91 -27.39
N ASP A 499 -20.41 -2.33 -27.87
CA ASP A 499 -20.70 -3.75 -28.10
C ASP A 499 -20.07 -4.21 -29.43
N PRO A 500 -19.11 -5.16 -29.40
CA PRO A 500 -18.50 -5.68 -30.64
C PRO A 500 -19.51 -6.34 -31.60
N GLU A 501 -20.66 -6.78 -31.07
CA GLU A 501 -21.68 -7.49 -31.87
C GLU A 501 -22.78 -6.58 -32.37
N ASP A 502 -23.10 -5.48 -31.64
CA ASP A 502 -24.26 -4.61 -31.98
C ASP A 502 -24.02 -3.13 -31.63
N ASP A 503 -22.97 -2.49 -32.18
CA ASP A 503 -22.74 -1.06 -32.06
C ASP A 503 -23.21 -0.30 -33.30
N ALA A 504 -23.95 0.78 -33.12
CA ALA A 504 -24.48 1.61 -34.16
C ALA A 504 -23.39 2.17 -35.13
N ARG A 505 -22.16 2.31 -34.63
CA ARG A 505 -20.99 2.82 -35.36
C ARG A 505 -20.30 1.75 -36.21
N TYR A 506 -20.66 0.47 -36.06
CA TYR A 506 -20.03 -0.66 -36.74
C TYR A 506 -19.89 -0.45 -38.25
N HIS A 507 -20.97 0.07 -38.90
CA HIS A 507 -20.98 0.29 -40.36
C HIS A 507 -19.94 1.36 -40.75
N ARG A 508 -19.86 2.47 -40.03
CA ARG A 508 -18.87 3.53 -40.24
C ARG A 508 -17.43 3.03 -40.04
N TYR A 509 -17.23 2.18 -39.03
CA TYR A 509 -15.90 1.69 -38.68
C TYR A 509 -15.33 0.69 -39.69
N TRP A 510 -16.10 -0.30 -40.12
CA TRP A 510 -15.57 -1.26 -41.08
C TRP A 510 -15.37 -0.61 -42.47
N GLN A 511 -16.20 0.37 -42.89
CA GLN A 511 -16.00 1.12 -44.12
C GLN A 511 -14.71 1.93 -44.07
N ALA A 512 -14.51 2.73 -43.05
CA ALA A 512 -13.27 3.51 -42.89
C ALA A 512 -12.03 2.60 -42.78
N TYR A 513 -12.12 1.46 -42.10
CA TYR A 513 -11.02 0.49 -42.05
C TYR A 513 -10.75 -0.12 -43.44
N GLN A 514 -11.78 -0.43 -44.20
CA GLN A 514 -11.63 -0.93 -45.57
C GLN A 514 -10.96 0.10 -46.48
N GLU A 515 -11.33 1.38 -46.37
CA GLU A 515 -10.68 2.47 -47.14
C GLU A 515 -9.19 2.59 -46.81
N ILE A 516 -8.82 2.52 -45.51
CA ILE A 516 -7.42 2.56 -45.04
C ILE A 516 -6.62 1.37 -45.61
N GLY A 517 -7.17 0.16 -45.50
CA GLY A 517 -6.47 -1.09 -45.82
C GLY A 517 -6.71 -1.59 -47.26
N ALA A 518 -7.40 -0.83 -48.12
CA ALA A 518 -7.79 -1.29 -49.44
C ALA A 518 -6.61 -1.75 -50.31
N ARG A 519 -5.47 -1.03 -50.23
CA ARG A 519 -4.25 -1.39 -50.98
C ARG A 519 -3.44 -2.49 -50.31
N ASP A 520 -3.77 -2.83 -49.05
CA ASP A 520 -3.17 -3.93 -48.29
C ASP A 520 -4.04 -5.20 -48.33
N GLY A 521 -5.03 -5.25 -49.23
CA GLY A 521 -5.89 -6.41 -49.46
C GLY A 521 -7.06 -6.53 -48.48
N VAL A 522 -7.45 -5.46 -47.77
CA VAL A 522 -8.62 -5.45 -46.90
C VAL A 522 -9.88 -5.28 -47.76
N THR A 523 -10.55 -6.40 -48.09
CA THR A 523 -11.85 -6.38 -48.75
C THR A 523 -12.97 -5.99 -47.78
N PRO A 524 -14.17 -5.58 -48.26
CA PRO A 524 -15.31 -5.31 -47.39
C PRO A 524 -15.66 -6.48 -46.45
N GLU A 525 -15.55 -7.71 -46.91
CA GLU A 525 -15.83 -8.92 -46.09
C GLU A 525 -14.78 -9.11 -45.02
N VAL A 526 -13.49 -8.90 -45.34
CA VAL A 526 -12.38 -8.95 -44.38
C VAL A 526 -12.56 -7.85 -43.34
N ALA A 527 -12.89 -6.62 -43.76
CA ALA A 527 -13.11 -5.49 -42.83
C ALA A 527 -14.26 -5.76 -41.86
N LYS A 528 -15.39 -6.25 -42.35
CA LYS A 528 -16.56 -6.63 -41.52
C LYS A 528 -16.22 -7.71 -40.51
N ALA A 529 -15.53 -8.77 -40.93
CA ALA A 529 -15.13 -9.87 -40.06
C ALA A 529 -14.10 -9.41 -39.00
N ALA A 530 -13.10 -8.63 -39.43
CA ALA A 530 -12.08 -8.12 -38.52
C ALA A 530 -12.66 -7.20 -37.44
N MET A 531 -13.61 -6.32 -37.80
CA MET A 531 -14.26 -5.38 -36.90
C MET A 531 -15.14 -6.04 -35.85
N ARG A 532 -15.55 -7.29 -36.04
CA ARG A 532 -16.26 -8.08 -35.00
C ARG A 532 -15.35 -8.98 -34.19
N LYS A 533 -14.14 -9.26 -34.69
CA LYS A 533 -13.23 -10.23 -34.07
C LYS A 533 -12.18 -9.57 -33.20
N PHE A 534 -11.72 -8.36 -33.54
CA PHE A 534 -10.55 -7.76 -32.89
C PHE A 534 -10.91 -6.46 -32.17
N ASN A 535 -11.06 -6.54 -30.86
CA ASN A 535 -11.38 -5.38 -30.02
C ASN A 535 -10.35 -4.25 -30.14
N THR A 536 -9.07 -4.59 -30.32
CA THR A 536 -8.02 -3.59 -30.59
C THR A 536 -8.28 -2.81 -31.86
N LEU A 537 -8.76 -3.47 -32.92
CA LEU A 537 -9.12 -2.79 -34.13
C LEU A 537 -10.32 -1.84 -33.93
N ILE A 538 -11.33 -2.27 -33.18
CA ILE A 538 -12.47 -1.41 -32.81
C ILE A 538 -11.96 -0.18 -32.06
N GLY A 539 -11.09 -0.39 -31.04
CA GLY A 539 -10.52 0.69 -30.24
C GLY A 539 -9.65 1.65 -31.06
N THR A 540 -8.84 1.15 -32.00
CA THR A 540 -8.06 2.01 -32.92
C THR A 540 -8.95 2.83 -33.85
N MET A 541 -10.06 2.27 -34.31
CA MET A 541 -11.02 3.02 -35.13
C MET A 541 -11.75 4.10 -34.36
N LEU A 542 -12.12 3.84 -33.08
CA LEU A 542 -12.66 4.86 -32.18
C LEU A 542 -11.71 6.06 -32.04
N VAL A 543 -10.41 5.79 -31.85
CA VAL A 543 -9.39 6.83 -31.74
C VAL A 543 -9.14 7.53 -33.08
N HIS A 544 -9.09 6.78 -34.16
CA HIS A 544 -8.88 7.32 -35.51
C HIS A 544 -9.98 8.30 -35.95
N LEU A 545 -11.22 7.93 -35.71
CA LEU A 545 -12.40 8.72 -36.11
C LEU A 545 -12.77 9.81 -35.09
N GLY A 546 -12.03 9.93 -33.97
CA GLY A 546 -12.20 10.96 -32.96
C GLY A 546 -13.34 10.69 -31.98
N ASP A 547 -13.87 9.47 -31.94
CA ASP A 547 -14.86 9.05 -30.92
C ASP A 547 -14.20 8.80 -29.56
N ALA A 548 -12.87 8.57 -29.55
CA ALA A 548 -12.02 8.50 -28.36
C ALA A 548 -10.72 9.28 -28.55
N ASP A 549 -10.02 9.57 -27.45
CA ASP A 549 -8.81 10.38 -27.46
C ASP A 549 -7.53 9.52 -27.32
N GLY A 550 -7.65 8.32 -26.74
CA GLY A 550 -6.56 7.37 -26.57
C GLY A 550 -7.07 5.96 -26.28
N MET A 551 -6.15 4.98 -26.15
CA MET A 551 -6.51 3.57 -25.96
C MET A 551 -5.49 2.82 -25.09
N ILE A 552 -5.99 1.90 -24.27
CA ILE A 552 -5.22 0.87 -23.55
C ILE A 552 -5.68 -0.50 -24.06
N CYS A 553 -4.72 -1.38 -24.42
CA CYS A 553 -4.95 -2.75 -24.84
C CYS A 553 -3.81 -3.68 -24.39
N GLY A 554 -3.88 -4.98 -24.69
CA GLY A 554 -2.79 -5.94 -24.50
C GLY A 554 -2.92 -6.84 -23.27
N MET A 555 -4.08 -6.91 -22.62
CA MET A 555 -4.35 -7.89 -21.54
C MET A 555 -4.54 -9.31 -22.09
N ILE A 556 -4.80 -9.45 -23.37
CA ILE A 556 -4.96 -10.71 -24.08
C ILE A 556 -4.10 -10.62 -25.35
N ASP A 557 -3.60 -11.72 -25.83
CA ASP A 557 -2.75 -11.83 -27.02
C ASP A 557 -1.32 -11.26 -26.89
N THR A 558 -0.59 -11.22 -28.00
CA THR A 558 0.80 -10.77 -28.05
C THR A 558 0.90 -9.27 -28.34
N PHE A 559 1.98 -8.63 -27.89
CA PHE A 559 2.25 -7.23 -28.16
C PHE A 559 2.20 -6.91 -29.68
N HIS A 560 2.76 -7.79 -30.50
CA HIS A 560 2.84 -7.60 -31.95
C HIS A 560 1.46 -7.67 -32.64
N SER A 561 0.54 -8.51 -32.15
CA SER A 561 -0.82 -8.60 -32.73
C SER A 561 -1.62 -7.30 -32.54
N HIS A 562 -1.41 -6.60 -31.41
CA HIS A 562 -2.02 -5.29 -31.17
C HIS A 562 -1.33 -4.18 -31.99
N LEU A 563 0.02 -4.19 -32.03
CA LEU A 563 0.79 -3.17 -32.75
C LEU A 563 0.43 -3.12 -34.23
N LYS A 564 0.18 -4.26 -34.87
CA LYS A 564 -0.23 -4.34 -36.26
C LYS A 564 -1.43 -3.44 -36.59
N PHE A 565 -2.48 -3.45 -35.79
CA PHE A 565 -3.67 -2.61 -36.02
C PHE A 565 -3.39 -1.14 -35.71
N ILE A 566 -2.58 -0.84 -34.67
CA ILE A 566 -2.20 0.52 -34.34
C ILE A 566 -1.37 1.13 -35.48
N GLU A 567 -0.41 0.40 -36.03
CA GLU A 567 0.41 0.85 -37.14
C GLU A 567 -0.42 1.06 -38.40
N GLN A 568 -1.30 0.12 -38.73
CA GLN A 568 -2.12 0.15 -39.93
C GLN A 568 -3.14 1.31 -39.93
N VAL A 569 -3.78 1.57 -38.76
CA VAL A 569 -4.91 2.52 -38.67
C VAL A 569 -4.47 3.91 -38.19
N LEU A 570 -3.66 4.00 -37.13
CA LEU A 570 -3.25 5.27 -36.55
C LEU A 570 -1.95 5.79 -37.18
N GLY A 571 -1.05 4.88 -37.52
CA GLY A 571 0.26 5.24 -38.04
C GLY A 571 1.18 5.90 -36.99
N ARG A 572 2.23 6.55 -37.49
CA ARG A 572 3.27 7.18 -36.71
C ARG A 572 3.00 8.66 -36.44
N ALA A 573 3.47 9.16 -35.33
CA ALA A 573 3.45 10.58 -35.04
C ALA A 573 4.33 11.37 -36.02
N LYS A 574 4.00 12.64 -36.25
CA LYS A 574 4.82 13.51 -37.09
C LYS A 574 6.25 13.63 -36.48
N GLY A 575 7.24 13.24 -37.26
CA GLY A 575 8.66 13.25 -36.82
C GLY A 575 9.13 11.95 -36.18
N ALA A 576 8.24 10.97 -35.93
CA ALA A 576 8.62 9.63 -35.52
C ALA A 576 8.73 8.72 -36.76
N GLU A 577 9.90 8.13 -36.96
CA GLU A 577 10.14 7.23 -38.07
C GLU A 577 9.85 5.77 -37.72
N HIS A 578 9.91 5.46 -36.43
CA HIS A 578 9.78 4.08 -35.93
C HIS A 578 8.93 4.02 -34.64
N PHE A 579 8.30 2.86 -34.40
CA PHE A 579 7.75 2.51 -33.10
C PHE A 579 8.83 1.92 -32.20
N ALA A 580 8.70 2.11 -30.90
CA ALA A 580 9.49 1.44 -29.89
C ALA A 580 8.67 1.22 -28.62
N ALA A 581 9.18 0.39 -27.71
CA ALA A 581 8.56 0.16 -26.42
C ALA A 581 9.53 0.43 -25.28
N MET A 582 9.12 1.26 -24.33
CA MET A 582 9.91 1.60 -23.14
C MET A 582 9.21 1.10 -21.87
N ASN A 583 9.98 0.66 -20.89
CA ASN A 583 9.49 0.35 -19.55
C ASN A 583 10.26 1.14 -18.50
N LEU A 584 9.54 1.62 -17.49
CA LEU A 584 10.11 2.19 -16.29
C LEU A 584 10.22 1.12 -15.20
N LEU A 585 11.41 0.96 -14.63
CA LEU A 585 11.71 0.18 -13.44
C LEU A 585 11.96 1.12 -12.27
N MET A 586 11.24 0.94 -11.20
CA MET A 586 11.44 1.66 -9.93
C MET A 586 12.23 0.78 -8.97
N LEU A 587 13.49 1.10 -8.80
CA LEU A 587 14.41 0.41 -7.90
C LEU A 587 14.63 1.24 -6.62
N PRO A 588 15.13 0.65 -5.54
CA PRO A 588 15.53 1.41 -4.36
C PRO A 588 16.56 2.48 -4.73
N GLY A 589 16.21 3.75 -4.53
CA GLY A 589 17.08 4.90 -4.77
C GLY A 589 17.23 5.35 -6.23
N ARG A 590 16.63 4.66 -7.22
CA ARG A 590 16.73 5.06 -8.64
C ARG A 590 15.56 4.62 -9.51
N ASN A 591 15.30 5.39 -10.56
CA ASN A 591 14.34 5.07 -11.61
C ASN A 591 15.09 4.80 -12.91
N LEU A 592 14.86 3.65 -13.55
CA LEU A 592 15.52 3.27 -14.79
C LEU A 592 14.47 3.04 -15.89
N PHE A 593 14.63 3.73 -17.00
CA PHE A 593 13.87 3.49 -18.21
C PHE A 593 14.70 2.61 -19.16
N VAL A 594 14.08 1.55 -19.68
CA VAL A 594 14.73 0.57 -20.57
C VAL A 594 13.99 0.55 -21.90
N CYS A 595 14.71 0.76 -23.01
CA CYS A 595 14.19 0.80 -24.39
C CYS A 595 15.16 0.06 -25.35
N ASP A 596 14.71 -0.69 -26.35
CA ASP A 596 13.39 -1.08 -26.73
C ASP A 596 13.06 -2.50 -26.23
N THR A 597 11.96 -2.66 -25.51
CA THR A 597 11.67 -3.94 -24.83
C THR A 597 10.78 -4.90 -25.63
N TYR A 598 10.13 -4.48 -26.75
CA TYR A 598 9.12 -5.31 -27.44
C TYR A 598 9.06 -5.18 -28.97
N VAL A 599 9.66 -4.17 -29.62
CA VAL A 599 9.35 -3.84 -31.01
C VAL A 599 10.46 -4.20 -32.00
N ASN A 600 11.66 -3.64 -31.82
CA ASN A 600 12.71 -3.70 -32.84
C ASN A 600 13.71 -4.82 -32.56
N GLU A 601 13.64 -5.91 -33.33
CA GLU A 601 14.49 -7.09 -33.16
C GLU A 601 15.99 -6.73 -33.33
N LEU A 602 16.33 -6.04 -34.43
CA LEU A 602 17.70 -5.60 -34.70
C LEU A 602 17.71 -4.18 -35.28
N PRO A 603 17.57 -3.15 -34.44
CA PRO A 603 17.43 -1.78 -34.90
C PRO A 603 18.69 -1.23 -35.59
N SER A 604 18.52 -0.40 -36.63
CA SER A 604 19.59 0.38 -37.26
C SER A 604 20.07 1.53 -36.34
N ALA A 605 21.15 2.22 -36.73
CA ALA A 605 21.61 3.39 -35.98
C ALA A 605 20.57 4.51 -35.96
N GLU A 606 19.87 4.71 -37.08
CA GLU A 606 18.76 5.67 -37.23
C GLU A 606 17.60 5.33 -36.31
N GLN A 607 17.20 4.03 -36.25
CA GLN A 607 16.14 3.55 -35.36
C GLN A 607 16.51 3.73 -33.88
N LEU A 608 17.76 3.42 -33.51
CA LEU A 608 18.27 3.64 -32.16
C LEU A 608 18.27 5.13 -31.79
N ALA A 609 18.63 6.01 -32.72
CA ALA A 609 18.61 7.45 -32.48
C ALA A 609 17.18 7.96 -32.32
N ASP A 610 16.27 7.56 -33.21
CA ASP A 610 14.86 7.96 -33.18
C ASP A 610 14.17 7.51 -31.86
N MET A 611 14.30 6.22 -31.48
CA MET A 611 13.70 5.72 -30.23
C MET A 611 14.31 6.37 -28.98
N THR A 612 15.59 6.74 -29.00
CA THR A 612 16.23 7.44 -27.88
C THR A 612 15.64 8.83 -27.67
N ILE A 613 15.45 9.57 -28.74
CA ILE A 613 14.88 10.92 -28.71
C ILE A 613 13.41 10.86 -28.26
N GLN A 614 12.64 9.90 -28.77
CA GLN A 614 11.25 9.70 -28.35
C GLN A 614 11.15 9.30 -26.87
N ALA A 615 12.02 8.39 -26.40
CA ALA A 615 12.07 7.96 -25.00
C ALA A 615 12.42 9.13 -24.07
N ALA A 616 13.40 9.95 -24.45
CA ALA A 616 13.79 11.14 -23.70
C ALA A 616 12.62 12.13 -23.55
N ALA A 617 11.91 12.41 -24.65
CA ALA A 617 10.74 13.29 -24.62
C ALA A 617 9.60 12.75 -23.72
N GLU A 618 9.42 11.42 -23.65
CA GLU A 618 8.44 10.83 -22.76
C GLU A 618 8.87 10.94 -21.29
N ILE A 619 10.17 10.79 -20.98
CA ILE A 619 10.73 10.93 -19.62
C ILE A 619 10.55 12.34 -19.09
N GLU A 620 10.74 13.36 -19.92
CA GLU A 620 10.55 14.77 -19.54
C GLU A 620 9.11 15.06 -19.04
N ARG A 621 8.11 14.34 -19.53
CA ARG A 621 6.71 14.47 -19.08
C ARG A 621 6.49 14.04 -17.63
N PHE A 622 7.40 13.23 -17.09
CA PHE A 622 7.42 12.88 -15.67
C PHE A 622 8.14 13.92 -14.80
N GLY A 623 8.62 15.04 -15.40
CA GLY A 623 9.43 16.03 -14.71
C GLY A 623 10.87 15.55 -14.41
N ILE A 624 11.33 14.52 -15.12
CA ILE A 624 12.66 13.90 -14.96
C ILE A 624 13.55 14.34 -16.13
N ALA A 625 14.75 14.84 -15.85
CA ALA A 625 15.73 15.11 -16.88
C ALA A 625 16.28 13.79 -17.45
N PRO A 626 16.14 13.52 -18.77
CA PRO A 626 16.63 12.30 -19.38
C PRO A 626 18.15 12.30 -19.47
N LYS A 627 18.77 11.18 -19.08
CA LYS A 627 20.21 10.91 -19.17
C LYS A 627 20.40 9.57 -19.85
N ALA A 628 20.67 9.60 -21.15
CA ALA A 628 20.67 8.41 -21.99
C ALA A 628 22.06 7.77 -22.08
N ALA A 629 22.12 6.46 -21.84
CA ALA A 629 23.30 5.64 -22.10
C ALA A 629 23.01 4.60 -23.19
N LEU A 630 23.82 4.58 -24.24
CA LEU A 630 23.76 3.56 -25.29
C LEU A 630 24.63 2.36 -24.85
N LEU A 631 23.98 1.24 -24.56
CA LEU A 631 24.63 0.08 -23.94
C LEU A 631 25.22 -0.88 -24.98
N SER A 632 26.37 -1.43 -24.65
CA SER A 632 27.10 -2.39 -25.47
C SER A 632 27.97 -3.29 -24.59
N ASN A 633 28.53 -4.33 -25.19
CA ASN A 633 29.68 -5.08 -24.64
C ASN A 633 31.03 -4.36 -24.87
N SER A 634 31.02 -3.11 -25.29
CA SER A 634 32.18 -2.26 -25.55
C SER A 634 32.07 -0.98 -24.70
N ASN A 635 33.18 -0.56 -24.09
CA ASN A 635 33.32 0.75 -23.48
C ASN A 635 34.15 1.66 -24.44
N PHE A 636 33.47 2.61 -25.10
CA PHE A 636 34.11 3.65 -25.93
C PHE A 636 35.12 3.10 -26.93
N GLY A 637 34.73 2.02 -27.65
CA GLY A 637 35.56 1.39 -28.69
C GLY A 637 36.47 0.25 -28.20
N SER A 638 36.38 -0.16 -26.93
CA SER A 638 37.24 -1.21 -26.35
C SER A 638 37.04 -2.61 -26.96
N ALA A 639 35.85 -2.88 -27.51
CA ALA A 639 35.51 -4.14 -28.15
C ALA A 639 34.73 -3.89 -29.47
N PRO A 640 35.42 -3.62 -30.59
CA PRO A 640 34.78 -3.25 -31.84
C PRO A 640 34.00 -4.43 -32.45
N SER A 641 32.71 -4.30 -32.50
CA SER A 641 31.75 -5.23 -33.13
C SER A 641 30.77 -4.49 -34.05
N ALA A 642 30.00 -5.20 -34.85
CA ALA A 642 28.94 -4.56 -35.66
C ALA A 642 27.92 -3.86 -34.74
N SER A 643 27.60 -4.46 -33.59
CA SER A 643 26.66 -3.89 -32.62
C SER A 643 27.24 -2.62 -31.97
N SER A 644 28.50 -2.64 -31.48
CA SER A 644 29.12 -1.48 -30.83
C SER A 644 29.29 -0.30 -31.77
N ARG A 645 29.68 -0.55 -33.03
CA ARG A 645 29.78 0.50 -34.06
C ARG A 645 28.39 1.14 -34.31
N ARG A 646 27.34 0.35 -34.43
CA ARG A 646 25.97 0.83 -34.62
C ARG A 646 25.50 1.71 -33.43
N MET A 647 25.83 1.35 -32.20
CA MET A 647 25.54 2.17 -31.02
C MET A 647 26.31 3.50 -31.05
N GLY A 648 27.59 3.47 -31.45
CA GLY A 648 28.41 4.68 -31.63
C GLY A 648 27.89 5.60 -32.74
N GLU A 649 27.41 5.03 -33.87
CA GLU A 649 26.76 5.78 -34.96
C GLU A 649 25.44 6.41 -34.48
N ALA A 650 24.62 5.65 -33.75
CA ALA A 650 23.39 6.16 -33.16
C ALA A 650 23.65 7.37 -32.24
N ARG A 651 24.70 7.31 -31.40
CA ARG A 651 25.10 8.45 -30.56
C ARG A 651 25.37 9.71 -31.38
N LYS A 652 26.09 9.58 -32.49
CA LYS A 652 26.39 10.73 -33.37
C LYS A 652 25.12 11.36 -33.92
N LEU A 653 24.18 10.52 -34.39
CA LEU A 653 22.88 10.96 -34.90
C LEU A 653 22.04 11.64 -33.81
N ILE A 654 22.08 11.14 -32.56
CA ILE A 654 21.35 11.76 -31.46
C ILE A 654 21.91 13.15 -31.16
N VAL A 655 23.23 13.28 -31.04
CA VAL A 655 23.88 14.57 -30.79
C VAL A 655 23.57 15.59 -31.88
N GLU A 656 23.49 15.15 -33.15
CA GLU A 656 23.13 16.01 -34.28
C GLU A 656 21.65 16.44 -34.23
N ARG A 657 20.72 15.50 -33.94
CA ARG A 657 19.27 15.74 -34.00
C ARG A 657 18.72 16.35 -32.71
N ALA A 658 19.33 16.06 -31.57
CA ALA A 658 18.91 16.50 -30.24
C ALA A 658 20.12 16.98 -29.40
N PRO A 659 20.75 18.10 -29.74
CA PRO A 659 22.03 18.57 -29.14
C PRO A 659 21.91 18.89 -27.65
N ASN A 660 20.70 19.09 -27.13
CA ASN A 660 20.46 19.38 -25.71
C ASN A 660 20.23 18.10 -24.87
N LEU A 661 20.10 16.93 -25.50
CA LEU A 661 19.94 15.68 -24.78
C LEU A 661 21.28 15.20 -24.22
N GLU A 662 21.33 14.97 -22.92
CA GLU A 662 22.48 14.39 -22.25
C GLU A 662 22.58 12.90 -22.61
N VAL A 663 23.50 12.56 -23.50
CA VAL A 663 23.68 11.20 -24.05
C VAL A 663 25.14 10.86 -24.20
N ASP A 664 25.50 9.61 -23.88
CA ASP A 664 26.85 9.09 -24.16
C ASP A 664 26.81 7.56 -24.42
N GLY A 665 27.93 7.04 -24.92
CA GLY A 665 28.16 5.64 -25.28
C GLY A 665 28.92 5.49 -26.57
N GLU A 666 29.16 4.27 -27.01
CA GLU A 666 28.67 3.02 -26.40
C GLU A 666 29.48 2.70 -25.12
N MET A 667 28.78 2.10 -24.14
CA MET A 667 29.38 1.76 -22.86
C MET A 667 28.74 0.50 -22.22
N HIS A 668 29.45 -0.08 -21.25
CA HIS A 668 28.94 -1.16 -20.41
C HIS A 668 27.82 -0.66 -19.48
N GLY A 669 26.97 -1.57 -18.99
CA GLY A 669 25.89 -1.24 -18.08
C GLY A 669 26.34 -0.69 -16.72
N ASP A 670 27.48 -1.16 -16.19
CA ASP A 670 28.07 -0.63 -14.95
C ASP A 670 28.62 0.80 -15.13
N ALA A 671 29.24 1.10 -16.29
CA ALA A 671 29.67 2.45 -16.63
C ALA A 671 28.50 3.42 -16.80
N ALA A 672 27.35 2.94 -17.29
CA ALA A 672 26.12 3.73 -17.37
C ALA A 672 25.57 4.11 -15.98
N LEU A 673 25.63 3.19 -15.02
CA LEU A 673 25.05 3.33 -13.68
C LEU A 673 26.06 3.80 -12.61
N SER A 674 27.33 4.06 -12.99
CA SER A 674 28.37 4.59 -12.09
C SER A 674 29.24 5.59 -12.81
N GLU A 675 29.11 6.86 -12.41
CA GLU A 675 29.95 7.95 -12.95
C GLU A 675 31.45 7.70 -12.72
N MET A 676 31.81 7.10 -11.59
CA MET A 676 33.18 6.76 -11.25
C MET A 676 33.77 5.76 -12.25
N ILE A 677 33.08 4.65 -12.51
CA ILE A 677 33.48 3.61 -13.46
C ILE A 677 33.56 4.21 -14.87
N ARG A 678 32.60 5.03 -15.26
CA ARG A 678 32.56 5.66 -16.57
C ARG A 678 33.71 6.64 -16.78
N LYS A 679 33.99 7.52 -15.81
CA LYS A 679 35.12 8.47 -15.89
C LYS A 679 36.46 7.77 -15.88
N GLN A 680 36.58 6.63 -15.24
CA GLN A 680 37.79 5.81 -15.28
C GLN A 680 38.01 5.21 -16.68
N ALA A 681 36.94 4.75 -17.33
CA ALA A 681 37.01 4.22 -18.70
C ALA A 681 37.22 5.32 -19.75
N PHE A 682 36.53 6.47 -19.57
CA PHE A 682 36.61 7.62 -20.50
C PHE A 682 36.40 8.94 -19.74
N PRO A 683 37.51 9.65 -19.39
CA PRO A 683 37.41 10.92 -18.67
C PRO A 683 36.63 12.02 -19.39
N GLY A 684 36.59 11.95 -20.74
CA GLY A 684 35.88 12.91 -21.59
C GLY A 684 34.38 12.66 -21.78
N THR A 685 33.75 11.81 -20.92
CA THR A 685 32.30 11.52 -21.00
C THR A 685 31.45 12.78 -20.89
N THR A 686 30.40 12.84 -21.72
CA THR A 686 29.41 13.93 -21.74
C THR A 686 28.25 13.71 -20.78
N LEU A 687 28.13 12.51 -20.22
CA LEU A 687 27.05 12.13 -19.30
C LEU A 687 27.46 12.45 -17.85
N SER A 688 26.63 13.19 -17.11
CA SER A 688 26.85 13.54 -15.71
C SER A 688 26.07 12.61 -14.78
N GLY A 689 26.66 12.22 -13.64
CA GLY A 689 26.01 11.33 -12.67
C GLY A 689 25.66 9.95 -13.26
N GLU A 690 24.56 9.36 -12.85
CA GLU A 690 24.05 8.05 -13.33
C GLU A 690 23.10 8.26 -14.51
N ALA A 691 23.12 7.35 -15.48
CA ALA A 691 22.08 7.28 -16.52
C ALA A 691 20.74 6.82 -15.95
N ASN A 692 19.66 7.38 -16.46
CA ASN A 692 18.30 6.93 -16.14
C ASN A 692 17.53 6.37 -17.35
N LEU A 693 18.07 6.55 -18.57
CA LEU A 693 17.56 5.95 -19.80
C LEU A 693 18.62 5.01 -20.40
N LEU A 694 18.29 3.73 -20.43
CA LEU A 694 19.15 2.67 -20.95
C LEU A 694 18.64 2.24 -22.32
N ILE A 695 19.44 2.51 -23.36
CA ILE A 695 19.16 2.10 -24.74
C ILE A 695 19.92 0.82 -25.02
N MET A 696 19.19 -0.26 -25.26
CA MET A 696 19.77 -1.56 -25.53
C MET A 696 20.04 -1.77 -27.03
N PRO A 697 21.03 -2.60 -27.39
CA PRO A 697 21.39 -2.82 -28.79
C PRO A 697 20.35 -3.59 -29.62
N ASN A 698 19.44 -4.30 -28.97
CA ASN A 698 18.36 -5.07 -29.56
C ASN A 698 17.29 -5.43 -28.55
N VAL A 699 16.15 -5.97 -29.02
CA VAL A 699 15.00 -6.34 -28.17
C VAL A 699 15.33 -7.46 -27.19
N GLU A 700 16.16 -8.42 -27.55
CA GLU A 700 16.53 -9.52 -26.66
C GLU A 700 17.30 -9.01 -25.44
N ALA A 701 18.32 -8.17 -25.66
CA ALA A 701 19.10 -7.57 -24.57
C ALA A 701 18.19 -6.73 -23.66
N ALA A 702 17.30 -5.93 -24.25
CA ALA A 702 16.38 -5.09 -23.52
C ALA A 702 15.38 -5.90 -22.69
N ASN A 703 14.74 -6.89 -23.27
CA ASN A 703 13.73 -7.71 -22.61
C ASN A 703 14.33 -8.55 -21.48
N ILE A 704 15.47 -9.21 -21.75
CA ILE A 704 16.17 -10.01 -20.72
C ILE A 704 16.63 -9.12 -19.56
N ALA A 705 17.31 -7.99 -19.85
CA ALA A 705 17.78 -7.07 -18.81
C ALA A 705 16.60 -6.52 -17.99
N TYR A 706 15.54 -6.06 -18.63
CA TYR A 706 14.34 -5.57 -17.97
C TYR A 706 13.73 -6.62 -17.01
N ASN A 707 13.53 -7.85 -17.48
CA ASN A 707 12.93 -8.91 -16.67
C ASN A 707 13.83 -9.33 -15.50
N LEU A 708 15.15 -9.43 -15.71
CA LEU A 708 16.10 -9.73 -14.64
C LEU A 708 16.16 -8.62 -13.59
N LEU A 709 16.32 -7.37 -14.00
CA LEU A 709 16.34 -6.22 -13.10
C LEU A 709 15.04 -6.08 -12.30
N LYS A 710 13.90 -6.34 -12.93
CA LYS A 710 12.59 -6.35 -12.28
C LYS A 710 12.52 -7.35 -11.12
N MET A 711 13.11 -8.53 -11.27
CA MET A 711 13.06 -9.58 -10.25
C MET A 711 14.16 -9.45 -9.18
N VAL A 712 15.37 -9.04 -9.58
CA VAL A 712 16.55 -8.94 -8.69
C VAL A 712 16.58 -7.60 -7.94
N GLY A 713 16.13 -6.53 -8.57
CA GLY A 713 16.21 -5.17 -8.02
C GLY A 713 15.18 -4.82 -6.94
N GLY A 714 14.34 -5.77 -6.53
CA GLY A 714 13.33 -5.56 -5.48
C GLY A 714 11.91 -5.91 -5.92
N GLU A 715 10.90 -5.31 -5.31
CA GLU A 715 9.47 -5.68 -5.41
C GLU A 715 8.85 -5.60 -6.84
N GLY A 716 9.65 -5.48 -7.90
CA GLY A 716 9.20 -5.55 -9.29
C GLY A 716 8.25 -4.44 -9.73
N VAL A 717 8.32 -3.27 -9.09
CA VAL A 717 7.44 -2.14 -9.40
C VAL A 717 7.80 -1.54 -10.75
N THR A 718 6.85 -1.55 -11.69
CA THR A 718 7.06 -1.08 -13.05
C THR A 718 5.90 -0.23 -13.55
N VAL A 719 6.21 0.72 -14.47
CA VAL A 719 5.22 1.42 -15.29
C VAL A 719 5.55 1.16 -16.76
N GLY A 720 4.54 0.87 -17.57
CA GLY A 720 4.73 0.54 -18.97
C GLY A 720 4.08 -0.79 -19.36
N PRO A 721 4.28 -1.28 -20.60
CA PRO A 721 5.10 -0.65 -21.64
C PRO A 721 4.50 0.65 -22.19
N PHE A 722 5.36 1.64 -22.42
CA PHE A 722 5.00 2.84 -23.18
C PHE A 722 5.20 2.52 -24.67
N LEU A 723 4.17 2.62 -25.48
CA LEU A 723 4.35 2.62 -26.94
C LEU A 723 4.80 4.01 -27.38
N LEU A 724 5.99 4.09 -27.93
CA LEU A 724 6.59 5.30 -28.49
C LEU A 724 6.32 5.36 -30.00
N GLY A 725 6.23 6.56 -30.54
CA GLY A 725 6.09 6.81 -31.96
C GLY A 725 4.68 6.74 -32.54
N ALA A 726 3.66 6.40 -31.75
CA ALA A 726 2.28 6.37 -32.22
C ALA A 726 1.70 7.78 -32.44
N ALA A 727 0.91 7.97 -33.51
CA ALA A 727 0.27 9.26 -33.82
C ALA A 727 -0.75 9.71 -32.76
N LYS A 728 -1.23 8.80 -31.95
CA LYS A 728 -2.21 9.03 -30.88
C LYS A 728 -1.74 8.35 -29.58
N PRO A 729 -2.19 8.80 -28.41
CA PRO A 729 -1.80 8.21 -27.13
C PRO A 729 -2.46 6.84 -26.94
N VAL A 730 -1.77 5.83 -27.39
CA VAL A 730 -2.18 4.41 -27.30
C VAL A 730 -1.04 3.60 -26.70
N HIS A 731 -1.37 2.69 -25.78
CA HIS A 731 -0.36 1.83 -25.15
C HIS A 731 -0.81 0.37 -25.15
N ILE A 732 0.16 -0.50 -25.36
CA ILE A 732 -0.02 -1.96 -25.38
C ILE A 732 0.59 -2.52 -24.12
N LEU A 733 -0.22 -3.05 -23.24
CA LEU A 733 0.22 -3.72 -22.03
C LEU A 733 0.60 -5.19 -22.31
N THR A 734 0.69 -5.99 -21.27
CA THR A 734 0.96 -7.43 -21.36
C THR A 734 -0.08 -8.21 -20.56
N PRO A 735 -0.31 -9.51 -20.84
CA PRO A 735 -1.23 -10.33 -20.06
C PRO A 735 -0.94 -10.38 -18.55
N ALA A 736 0.30 -10.09 -18.16
CA ALA A 736 0.71 -9.98 -16.75
C ALA A 736 0.48 -8.57 -16.15
N ALA A 737 -0.25 -7.68 -16.83
CA ALA A 737 -0.53 -6.35 -16.31
C ALA A 737 -1.47 -6.41 -15.10
N THR A 738 -1.11 -5.64 -14.06
CA THR A 738 -1.91 -5.49 -12.84
C THR A 738 -2.90 -4.34 -12.99
N VAL A 739 -3.94 -4.29 -12.16
CA VAL A 739 -4.90 -3.15 -12.10
C VAL A 739 -4.15 -1.83 -11.98
N ARG A 740 -3.17 -1.75 -11.08
CA ARG A 740 -2.36 -0.55 -10.88
C ARG A 740 -1.59 -0.15 -12.15
N ARG A 741 -1.06 -1.12 -12.89
CA ARG A 741 -0.37 -0.84 -14.16
C ARG A 741 -1.34 -0.30 -15.21
N ILE A 742 -2.56 -0.85 -15.29
CA ILE A 742 -3.61 -0.35 -16.18
C ILE A 742 -3.96 1.10 -15.82
N ILE A 743 -4.17 1.41 -14.53
CA ILE A 743 -4.45 2.77 -14.04
C ILE A 743 -3.31 3.73 -14.41
N ASN A 744 -2.05 3.36 -14.13
CA ASN A 744 -0.90 4.19 -14.44
C ASN A 744 -0.80 4.49 -15.94
N MET A 745 -0.96 3.48 -16.80
CA MET A 745 -0.89 3.65 -18.25
C MET A 745 -2.11 4.40 -18.82
N THR A 746 -3.27 4.28 -18.18
CA THR A 746 -4.43 5.13 -18.49
C THR A 746 -4.14 6.60 -18.21
N ALA A 747 -3.52 6.90 -17.06
CA ALA A 747 -3.12 8.26 -16.74
C ALA A 747 -2.07 8.80 -17.72
N VAL A 748 -1.10 7.98 -18.14
CA VAL A 748 -0.11 8.33 -19.18
C VAL A 748 -0.82 8.65 -20.49
N ALA A 749 -1.70 7.76 -20.96
CA ALA A 749 -2.46 7.99 -22.19
C ALA A 749 -3.28 9.29 -22.12
N ALA A 750 -4.00 9.50 -21.01
CA ALA A 750 -4.81 10.72 -20.81
C ALA A 750 -3.96 12.00 -20.75
N ALA A 751 -2.81 11.95 -20.06
CA ALA A 751 -1.88 13.08 -19.98
C ALA A 751 -1.25 13.42 -21.34
N ASN A 752 -1.10 12.43 -22.21
CA ASN A 752 -0.50 12.59 -23.54
C ASN A 752 -1.48 13.07 -24.64
N VAL A 753 -2.79 13.15 -24.34
CA VAL A 753 -3.76 13.72 -25.28
C VAL A 753 -3.43 15.19 -25.51
N ASN A 754 -3.24 15.59 -26.77
CA ASN A 754 -3.08 16.99 -27.14
C ASN A 754 -4.46 17.69 -27.05
N THR A 755 -4.60 18.63 -26.15
CA THR A 755 -5.73 19.57 -26.15
C THR A 755 -5.61 20.47 -27.38
N LYS A 756 -6.66 20.46 -28.23
CA LYS A 756 -6.77 21.35 -29.39
C LYS A 756 -6.83 22.80 -28.97
#